data_8c36665fb26b6aaedf548ddeb8a1d6d6
#
_entry.id   8c36665fb26b6aaedf548ddeb8a1d6d6
#
_cell.length_a   1.000
_cell.length_b   1.000
_cell.length_c   1.000
_cell.angle_alpha   90.00
_cell.angle_beta   90.00
_cell.angle_gamma   90.00
#
_symmetry.space_group_name_H-M   'P 1'
#
loop_
_entity.id
_entity.type
_entity.pdbx_description
1 polymer ?
#
loop_
_entity_poly.entity_id
_entity_poly.type
_entity_poly.pdbx_seq_one_letter_code
_entity_poly.pdbx_strand_id
1 'polypeptide(L)'
;ALTLLVGCETCHSLSPWLSSFSLPGVNDYSPLALDLTRNQLIVGARNHLFRLSLSNVSLLQATEWGVDESTRRSCQSKGKTEDECQNYVRVLLLNGSRLFTCGTNAFMPICTTRPVTDISSVLESISGVARCPYDPRHNSTAMITESGEVYAATVTDFSSRDPIIYRSLGNMPPLRTAQYNSKWLNEPHFVSAYEVGRFTYLFLRENAVEQDCGKMVFSRVARMCQNDIGGRFLLEDTWTTFMKARLNCSRSGDVPFYYHELQSTFYLPEQDLIYGVFTTNVNSIAASAVCAFNLSAITQAFNGPFRYQENPRTSWLSTPNPIPNFQCGTVNDSGPGGNLTERSLQDAQRLFLMSEVVQPISTDPLVTQDNIRFSRLAVDLVQGRDTLYHVMYICTEYGTTIKALSTTNKSLRGCYLEEMNILPENMQELILNLQILHSDRSLFVGLPSRVLKIPLERCSNYKTEQDCLGARDPYCGWDRKKKSCTTIEDSSNMSQWSQDITKCPERNLTQDGGFGQWSPWQACNHDDGGEGTSTCQCRTRACDNPRPQCGGMKCVGANIEVANCSRNGGWTPWSSWAECSTSCGIGFEVRQRSCNNPAPRHGGRVCVGQAREERLCNEKKLCPVPVSWVSWSAWSKCSVACGGGVQSRVRTCENGNTCPGCPLEYKACNLDACAEVKRTTPWTPWYPVNVTQMGARKEQRVRYTCRALLADPHDLQLGKRKIETRLCPTGDGAAACETDGLVEDLLRMGRPVTRVQGAAWSSWETWSACSKECSKGFRTRKRSCATPDGKSTPFACSGAPVEYQDCNTQPCPVKGAWSCWSSWSQCSTSCGGGHYQRSRTCSNPSPAHSGDICIGLHTEEALCNIHECEGEKITNLHYTLCLIHWFIRVIHSEIKFNPNCSSSTVIV
;
A
#
# COMPACT_ATOMS: atom_id res chain seq x y z
N ALA A 1 -4.25 -53.07 -8.52
CA ALA A 1 -5.17 -52.99 -7.40
C ALA A 1 -4.41 -52.41 -6.20
N LEU A 2 -4.36 -51.08 -6.07
CA LEU A 2 -3.92 -50.40 -4.86
C LEU A 2 -5.17 -49.79 -4.23
N THR A 3 -5.58 -50.40 -3.15
CA THR A 3 -6.61 -49.88 -2.26
C THR A 3 -6.00 -48.70 -1.50
N LEU A 4 -6.38 -47.52 -1.85
CA LEU A 4 -6.04 -46.30 -1.08
C LEU A 4 -6.85 -46.33 0.23
N LEU A 5 -6.17 -46.66 1.31
CA LEU A 5 -6.62 -46.35 2.66
C LEU A 5 -6.57 -44.81 2.85
N VAL A 6 -7.74 -44.22 2.77
CA VAL A 6 -7.94 -42.83 3.17
C VAL A 6 -7.91 -42.81 4.70
N GLY A 7 -6.77 -42.50 5.27
CA GLY A 7 -6.61 -42.17 6.66
C GLY A 7 -7.24 -40.81 6.90
N CYS A 8 -8.34 -40.77 7.63
CA CYS A 8 -8.98 -39.55 8.10
C CYS A 8 -8.14 -38.99 9.28
N GLU A 9 -7.14 -38.18 9.00
CA GLU A 9 -6.45 -37.40 10.03
C GLU A 9 -7.30 -36.13 10.36
N THR A 10 -7.72 -36.07 11.61
CA THR A 10 -8.24 -34.92 12.35
C THR A 10 -9.17 -33.97 11.61
N CYS A 11 -10.43 -34.32 11.53
CA CYS A 11 -11.51 -33.37 11.27
C CYS A 11 -11.60 -32.36 12.43
N HIS A 12 -10.88 -31.22 12.32
CA HIS A 12 -11.30 -30.01 12.97
C HIS A 12 -12.65 -29.62 12.31
N SER A 13 -13.73 -29.71 13.05
CA SER A 13 -15.09 -29.47 12.57
C SER A 13 -15.20 -28.05 12.04
N LEU A 14 -15.01 -27.87 10.76
CA LEU A 14 -15.48 -26.70 10.02
C LEU A 14 -16.99 -26.59 10.25
N SER A 15 -17.51 -25.39 10.37
CA SER A 15 -18.95 -25.16 10.51
C SER A 15 -19.71 -25.99 9.46
N PRO A 16 -20.80 -26.65 9.80
CA PRO A 16 -21.47 -27.63 8.92
C PRO A 16 -21.97 -27.06 7.58
N TRP A 17 -21.95 -25.75 7.43
CA TRP A 17 -22.32 -25.03 6.20
C TRP A 17 -21.14 -24.76 5.24
N LEU A 18 -19.89 -25.06 5.62
CA LEU A 18 -18.70 -24.89 4.80
C LEU A 18 -18.31 -26.19 4.09
N SER A 19 -18.11 -26.11 2.78
CA SER A 19 -17.44 -27.17 2.02
C SER A 19 -15.97 -26.77 1.81
N SER A 20 -15.04 -27.69 1.98
CA SER A 20 -13.62 -27.42 1.84
C SER A 20 -12.89 -28.48 1.06
N PHE A 21 -11.82 -28.07 0.37
CA PHE A 21 -10.88 -28.95 -0.28
C PHE A 21 -9.44 -28.56 0.13
N SER A 22 -8.67 -29.57 0.52
CA SER A 22 -7.22 -29.44 0.74
C SER A 22 -6.53 -30.77 0.40
N LEU A 23 -5.28 -30.71 0.01
CA LEU A 23 -4.43 -31.87 -0.21
C LEU A 23 -3.19 -31.75 0.68
N PRO A 24 -2.83 -32.76 1.47
CA PRO A 24 -1.64 -32.70 2.33
C PRO A 24 -0.37 -32.33 1.54
N GLY A 25 0.41 -31.41 2.06
CA GLY A 25 1.66 -30.94 1.44
C GLY A 25 1.48 -29.90 0.32
N VAL A 26 0.25 -29.55 -0.06
CA VAL A 26 -0.04 -28.52 -1.06
C VAL A 26 -0.49 -27.23 -0.36
N ASN A 27 0.07 -26.13 -0.81
CA ASN A 27 -0.24 -24.79 -0.29
C ASN A 27 -0.53 -23.80 -1.42
N ASP A 28 -0.97 -22.59 -1.03
CA ASP A 28 -1.17 -21.44 -1.91
C ASP A 28 -2.22 -21.67 -2.99
N TYR A 29 -3.45 -22.02 -2.56
CA TYR A 29 -4.58 -22.30 -3.47
C TYR A 29 -5.10 -20.99 -4.12
N SER A 30 -4.37 -20.54 -5.12
CA SER A 30 -4.66 -19.36 -5.94
C SER A 30 -3.86 -19.44 -7.25
N PRO A 31 -4.40 -18.96 -8.39
CA PRO A 31 -5.73 -18.39 -8.61
C PRO A 31 -6.88 -19.38 -8.73
N LEU A 32 -8.12 -18.89 -8.76
CA LEU A 32 -9.35 -19.65 -8.97
C LEU A 32 -10.00 -19.21 -10.29
N ALA A 33 -10.54 -20.16 -11.07
CA ALA A 33 -11.29 -19.87 -12.29
C ALA A 33 -12.56 -20.74 -12.35
N LEU A 34 -13.72 -20.08 -12.52
CA LEU A 34 -15.02 -20.74 -12.64
C LEU A 34 -15.30 -21.18 -14.08
N ASP A 35 -15.51 -22.45 -14.32
CA ASP A 35 -16.02 -22.98 -15.58
C ASP A 35 -17.48 -23.41 -15.42
N LEU A 36 -18.37 -22.48 -15.72
CA LEU A 36 -19.81 -22.66 -15.57
C LEU A 36 -20.34 -23.70 -16.53
N THR A 37 -19.75 -23.79 -17.72
CA THR A 37 -20.22 -24.71 -18.77
C THR A 37 -20.03 -26.17 -18.40
N ARG A 38 -19.03 -26.48 -17.55
CA ARG A 38 -18.70 -27.84 -17.13
C ARG A 38 -18.93 -28.09 -15.64
N ASN A 39 -19.57 -27.14 -14.96
CA ASN A 39 -19.84 -27.17 -13.52
C ASN A 39 -18.60 -27.51 -12.67
N GLN A 40 -17.50 -26.83 -12.97
CA GLN A 40 -16.23 -27.07 -12.29
C GLN A 40 -15.47 -25.80 -11.92
N LEU A 41 -14.67 -25.89 -10.87
CA LEU A 41 -13.71 -24.91 -10.42
C LEU A 41 -12.30 -25.38 -10.78
N ILE A 42 -11.57 -24.58 -11.52
CA ILE A 42 -10.15 -24.81 -11.76
C ILE A 42 -9.36 -24.03 -10.71
N VAL A 43 -8.41 -24.70 -10.08
CA VAL A 43 -7.60 -24.12 -9.00
C VAL A 43 -6.12 -24.28 -9.32
N GLY A 44 -5.40 -23.17 -9.29
CA GLY A 44 -3.94 -23.17 -9.22
C GLY A 44 -3.48 -23.27 -7.78
N ALA A 45 -2.37 -23.96 -7.56
CA ALA A 45 -1.71 -24.03 -6.26
C ALA A 45 -0.19 -24.13 -6.46
N ARG A 46 0.56 -24.13 -5.37
CA ARG A 46 1.99 -24.36 -5.43
C ARG A 46 2.29 -25.78 -5.93
N ASN A 47 2.95 -25.85 -7.10
CA ASN A 47 3.30 -27.10 -7.81
C ASN A 47 2.10 -27.95 -8.27
N HIS A 48 0.87 -27.45 -8.23
CA HIS A 48 -0.31 -28.27 -8.58
C HIS A 48 -1.39 -27.48 -9.32
N LEU A 49 -2.19 -28.22 -10.09
CA LEU A 49 -3.44 -27.75 -10.67
C LEU A 49 -4.56 -28.74 -10.30
N PHE A 50 -5.74 -28.21 -9.99
CA PHE A 50 -6.89 -29.01 -9.61
C PHE A 50 -8.12 -28.66 -10.44
N ARG A 51 -8.95 -29.66 -10.70
CA ARG A 51 -10.33 -29.52 -11.11
C ARG A 51 -11.21 -29.99 -9.97
N LEU A 52 -12.08 -29.14 -9.50
CA LEU A 52 -13.02 -29.43 -8.40
C LEU A 52 -14.45 -29.26 -8.92
N SER A 53 -15.39 -29.98 -8.34
CA SER A 53 -16.83 -29.75 -8.58
C SER A 53 -17.29 -28.42 -7.99
N LEU A 54 -18.08 -27.64 -8.70
CA LEU A 54 -18.67 -26.39 -8.15
C LEU A 54 -19.71 -26.70 -7.05
N SER A 55 -20.36 -27.87 -7.09
CA SER A 55 -21.42 -28.18 -6.12
C SER A 55 -20.89 -28.34 -4.69
N ASN A 56 -19.76 -29.05 -4.52
CA ASN A 56 -19.26 -29.45 -3.19
C ASN A 56 -17.74 -29.40 -3.03
N VAL A 57 -17.04 -28.76 -3.96
CA VAL A 57 -15.56 -28.70 -4.05
C VAL A 57 -14.85 -30.06 -3.97
N SER A 58 -15.56 -31.15 -4.34
CA SER A 58 -14.93 -32.47 -4.44
C SER A 58 -13.93 -32.54 -5.59
N LEU A 59 -12.85 -33.30 -5.39
CA LEU A 59 -11.78 -33.45 -6.38
C LEU A 59 -12.26 -34.22 -7.62
N LEU A 60 -12.14 -33.61 -8.80
CA LEU A 60 -12.37 -34.24 -10.12
C LEU A 60 -11.06 -34.70 -10.74
N GLN A 61 -10.03 -33.89 -10.68
CA GLN A 61 -8.69 -34.18 -11.20
C GLN A 61 -7.64 -33.35 -10.46
N ALA A 62 -6.49 -33.97 -10.18
CA ALA A 62 -5.30 -33.30 -9.70
C ALA A 62 -4.14 -33.55 -10.67
N THR A 63 -3.30 -32.57 -10.90
CA THR A 63 -2.11 -32.66 -11.72
C THR A 63 -0.96 -31.98 -11.03
N GLU A 64 0.15 -32.69 -10.84
CA GLU A 64 1.38 -32.07 -10.38
C GLU A 64 2.02 -31.25 -11.51
N TRP A 65 2.48 -30.06 -11.19
CA TRP A 65 3.21 -29.17 -12.08
C TRP A 65 4.36 -28.53 -11.30
N GLY A 66 5.30 -29.37 -10.89
CA GLY A 66 6.48 -28.98 -10.14
C GLY A 66 7.57 -28.36 -11.02
N VAL A 67 8.68 -28.02 -10.38
CA VAL A 67 9.90 -27.49 -11.01
C VAL A 67 10.88 -28.66 -11.22
N ASP A 68 11.56 -28.70 -12.37
CA ASP A 68 12.65 -29.63 -12.56
C ASP A 68 13.84 -29.32 -11.65
N GLU A 69 14.59 -30.34 -11.28
CA GLU A 69 15.67 -30.23 -10.30
C GLU A 69 16.81 -29.29 -10.74
N SER A 70 17.07 -29.20 -12.04
CA SER A 70 18.12 -28.33 -12.60
C SER A 70 17.73 -26.85 -12.45
N THR A 71 16.48 -26.51 -12.73
CA THR A 71 15.91 -25.16 -12.57
C THR A 71 15.83 -24.78 -11.09
N ARG A 72 15.47 -25.71 -10.20
CA ARG A 72 15.46 -25.50 -8.75
C ARG A 72 16.85 -25.16 -8.22
N ARG A 73 17.87 -25.94 -8.58
CA ARG A 73 19.27 -25.69 -8.21
C ARG A 73 19.77 -24.35 -8.74
N SER A 74 19.43 -23.99 -9.98
CA SER A 74 19.76 -22.69 -10.58
C SER A 74 19.13 -21.52 -9.81
N CYS A 75 17.90 -21.69 -9.32
CA CYS A 75 17.23 -20.71 -8.48
C CYS A 75 17.94 -20.53 -7.12
N GLN A 76 18.23 -21.64 -6.44
CA GLN A 76 18.96 -21.64 -5.16
C GLN A 76 20.36 -21.04 -5.28
N SER A 77 21.07 -21.31 -6.39
CA SER A 77 22.39 -20.72 -6.64
C SER A 77 22.38 -19.19 -6.81
N LYS A 78 21.21 -18.61 -7.12
CA LYS A 78 20.97 -17.17 -7.18
C LYS A 78 20.57 -16.58 -5.81
N GLY A 79 20.70 -17.34 -4.72
CA GLY A 79 20.42 -16.88 -3.36
C GLY A 79 18.95 -16.90 -2.97
N LYS A 80 18.10 -17.61 -3.69
CA LYS A 80 16.67 -17.77 -3.36
C LYS A 80 16.48 -18.97 -2.42
N THR A 81 15.46 -18.87 -1.56
CA THR A 81 15.12 -19.95 -0.63
C THR A 81 14.48 -21.13 -1.36
N GLU A 82 14.47 -22.30 -0.74
CA GLU A 82 13.81 -23.48 -1.30
C GLU A 82 12.32 -23.25 -1.53
N ASP A 83 11.66 -22.56 -0.63
CA ASP A 83 10.25 -22.19 -0.73
C ASP A 83 9.99 -21.24 -1.91
N GLU A 84 10.83 -20.22 -2.12
CA GLU A 84 10.74 -19.34 -3.28
C GLU A 84 11.01 -20.07 -4.62
N CYS A 85 11.81 -21.14 -4.61
CA CYS A 85 12.21 -21.94 -5.79
C CYS A 85 11.20 -23.04 -6.14
N GLN A 86 9.92 -22.76 -5.95
CA GLN A 86 8.80 -23.62 -6.35
C GLN A 86 8.07 -23.04 -7.56
N ASN A 87 7.11 -23.79 -8.08
CA ASN A 87 6.22 -23.30 -9.13
C ASN A 87 4.91 -22.79 -8.52
N TYR A 88 4.78 -21.49 -8.39
CA TYR A 88 3.54 -20.84 -7.97
C TYR A 88 2.70 -20.52 -9.21
N VAL A 89 1.52 -21.07 -9.32
CA VAL A 89 0.58 -20.71 -10.37
C VAL A 89 0.09 -19.28 -10.16
N ARG A 90 0.30 -18.42 -11.17
CA ARG A 90 -0.04 -16.99 -11.07
C ARG A 90 -1.07 -16.53 -12.09
N VAL A 91 -1.18 -17.24 -13.19
CA VAL A 91 -2.13 -16.97 -14.26
C VAL A 91 -2.96 -18.22 -14.51
N LEU A 92 -4.28 -18.06 -14.57
CA LEU A 92 -5.24 -19.13 -14.81
C LEU A 92 -6.42 -18.54 -15.59
N LEU A 93 -6.43 -18.73 -16.91
CA LEU A 93 -7.37 -18.10 -17.83
C LEU A 93 -8.08 -19.17 -18.65
N LEU A 94 -9.40 -19.07 -18.69
CA LEU A 94 -10.27 -19.97 -19.46
C LEU A 94 -10.66 -19.32 -20.79
N ASN A 95 -10.48 -20.06 -21.88
CA ASN A 95 -10.97 -19.67 -23.19
C ASN A 95 -11.65 -20.87 -23.85
N GLY A 96 -12.95 -20.99 -23.74
CA GLY A 96 -13.75 -22.08 -24.28
C GLY A 96 -13.33 -23.44 -23.72
N SER A 97 -12.64 -24.27 -24.55
CA SER A 97 -12.16 -25.59 -24.17
C SER A 97 -10.69 -25.62 -23.71
N ARG A 98 -10.03 -24.47 -23.69
CA ARG A 98 -8.61 -24.34 -23.39
C ARG A 98 -8.39 -23.60 -22.09
N LEU A 99 -7.45 -24.08 -21.32
CA LEU A 99 -6.92 -23.45 -20.11
C LEU A 99 -5.52 -22.92 -20.42
N PHE A 100 -5.35 -21.62 -20.38
CA PHE A 100 -4.04 -20.97 -20.41
C PHE A 100 -3.59 -20.71 -18.96
N THR A 101 -2.45 -21.25 -18.57
CA THR A 101 -1.95 -21.14 -17.20
C THR A 101 -0.45 -20.89 -17.18
N CYS A 102 -0.01 -20.00 -16.29
CA CYS A 102 1.41 -19.69 -16.11
C CYS A 102 1.81 -19.79 -14.63
N GLY A 103 3.03 -20.28 -14.43
CA GLY A 103 3.64 -20.39 -13.12
C GLY A 103 5.03 -19.75 -13.08
N THR A 104 5.50 -19.43 -11.89
CA THR A 104 6.81 -18.79 -11.65
C THR A 104 7.99 -19.71 -11.97
N ASN A 105 7.78 -21.01 -11.88
CA ASN A 105 8.74 -22.07 -12.22
C ASN A 105 10.16 -21.75 -11.70
N ALA A 106 10.26 -21.50 -10.40
CA ALA A 106 11.52 -21.14 -9.72
C ALA A 106 12.25 -19.95 -10.39
N PHE A 107 11.57 -18.81 -10.55
CA PHE A 107 12.09 -17.62 -11.23
C PHE A 107 12.47 -17.81 -12.71
N MET A 108 11.91 -18.82 -13.37
CA MET A 108 11.95 -19.02 -14.82
C MET A 108 10.53 -19.21 -15.37
N PRO A 109 9.71 -18.15 -15.40
CA PRO A 109 8.28 -18.29 -15.65
C PRO A 109 7.98 -19.01 -16.97
N ILE A 110 7.03 -19.93 -16.89
CA ILE A 110 6.57 -20.76 -18.01
C ILE A 110 5.05 -20.71 -18.09
N CYS A 111 4.52 -20.71 -19.31
CA CYS A 111 3.09 -20.83 -19.58
C CYS A 111 2.77 -22.07 -20.36
N THR A 112 1.63 -22.69 -20.07
CA THR A 112 1.12 -23.87 -20.77
C THR A 112 -0.32 -23.66 -21.20
N THR A 113 -0.67 -24.19 -22.36
CA THR A 113 -2.05 -24.34 -22.82
C THR A 113 -2.48 -25.79 -22.64
N ARG A 114 -3.60 -26.01 -21.94
CA ARG A 114 -4.12 -27.33 -21.59
C ARG A 114 -5.59 -27.48 -21.98
N PRO A 115 -6.08 -28.69 -22.28
CA PRO A 115 -7.52 -28.92 -22.40
C PRO A 115 -8.18 -28.77 -21.03
N VAL A 116 -9.32 -28.10 -20.96
CA VAL A 116 -10.07 -27.93 -19.69
C VAL A 116 -10.62 -29.24 -19.17
N THR A 117 -10.85 -30.22 -20.07
CA THR A 117 -11.34 -31.58 -19.75
C THR A 117 -10.27 -32.50 -19.17
N ASP A 118 -8.99 -32.22 -19.47
CA ASP A 118 -7.85 -32.95 -18.95
C ASP A 118 -6.65 -32.04 -18.74
N ILE A 119 -6.55 -31.49 -17.52
CA ILE A 119 -5.49 -30.54 -17.15
C ILE A 119 -4.10 -31.18 -17.02
N SER A 120 -3.98 -32.53 -17.11
CA SER A 120 -2.68 -33.21 -17.14
C SER A 120 -1.98 -33.12 -18.49
N SER A 121 -2.76 -33.03 -19.55
CA SER A 121 -2.28 -32.93 -20.93
C SER A 121 -1.81 -31.51 -21.24
N VAL A 122 -0.60 -31.37 -21.77
CA VAL A 122 -0.04 -30.06 -22.20
C VAL A 122 -0.07 -30.01 -23.72
N LEU A 123 -0.87 -29.12 -24.28
CA LEU A 123 -0.96 -28.91 -25.74
C LEU A 123 0.22 -28.08 -26.24
N GLU A 124 0.58 -27.06 -25.50
CA GLU A 124 1.63 -26.11 -25.86
C GLU A 124 2.32 -25.58 -24.59
N SER A 125 3.62 -25.33 -24.71
CA SER A 125 4.42 -24.72 -23.64
C SER A 125 5.24 -23.57 -24.20
N ILE A 126 5.13 -22.39 -23.62
CA ILE A 126 5.80 -21.17 -24.05
C ILE A 126 6.47 -20.45 -22.86
N SER A 127 7.41 -19.56 -23.18
CA SER A 127 8.02 -18.69 -22.14
C SER A 127 6.97 -17.85 -21.44
N GLY A 128 7.04 -17.80 -20.12
CA GLY A 128 6.18 -16.95 -19.26
C GLY A 128 6.69 -15.51 -19.12
N VAL A 129 7.83 -15.16 -19.69
CA VAL A 129 8.38 -13.78 -19.65
C VAL A 129 7.35 -12.81 -20.18
N ALA A 130 7.15 -11.70 -19.48
CA ALA A 130 6.13 -10.68 -19.75
C ALA A 130 4.66 -11.14 -19.59
N ARG A 131 4.41 -12.40 -19.18
CA ARG A 131 3.06 -12.96 -18.96
C ARG A 131 2.83 -13.38 -17.51
N CYS A 132 3.91 -13.74 -16.83
CA CYS A 132 3.90 -14.24 -15.46
C CYS A 132 5.07 -13.60 -14.69
N PRO A 133 4.92 -13.25 -13.43
CA PRO A 133 6.03 -12.73 -12.63
C PRO A 133 7.10 -13.78 -12.39
N TYR A 134 8.31 -13.35 -12.14
CA TYR A 134 9.41 -14.18 -11.67
C TYR A 134 9.25 -14.53 -10.19
N ASP A 135 9.02 -13.52 -9.36
CA ASP A 135 8.83 -13.67 -7.91
C ASP A 135 7.36 -13.97 -7.61
N PRO A 136 7.05 -15.02 -6.83
CA PRO A 136 5.67 -15.37 -6.47
C PRO A 136 4.96 -14.28 -5.66
N ARG A 137 5.69 -13.39 -5.01
CA ARG A 137 5.14 -12.28 -4.21
C ARG A 137 4.83 -11.03 -5.03
N HIS A 138 5.23 -10.99 -6.31
CA HIS A 138 4.99 -9.82 -7.15
C HIS A 138 3.49 -9.68 -7.48
N ASN A 139 2.95 -8.48 -7.29
CA ASN A 139 1.57 -8.15 -7.62
C ASN A 139 1.41 -7.99 -9.13
N SER A 140 0.86 -8.99 -9.76
CA SER A 140 0.61 -9.09 -11.19
C SER A 140 -0.85 -9.45 -11.46
N THR A 141 -1.34 -9.13 -12.66
CA THR A 141 -2.67 -9.52 -13.13
C THR A 141 -2.61 -9.93 -14.59
N ALA A 142 -3.54 -10.78 -15.00
CA ALA A 142 -3.70 -11.17 -16.40
C ALA A 142 -5.17 -11.42 -16.71
N MET A 143 -5.55 -11.21 -17.95
CA MET A 143 -6.87 -11.52 -18.49
C MET A 143 -6.74 -12.04 -19.92
N ILE A 144 -7.76 -12.74 -20.39
CA ILE A 144 -7.93 -13.13 -21.79
C ILE A 144 -9.21 -12.48 -22.31
N THR A 145 -9.14 -11.92 -23.50
CA THR A 145 -10.29 -11.33 -24.18
C THR A 145 -11.15 -12.43 -24.84
N GLU A 146 -12.37 -12.08 -25.18
CA GLU A 146 -13.24 -12.97 -25.96
C GLU A 146 -12.61 -13.37 -27.31
N SER A 147 -11.79 -12.49 -27.91
CA SER A 147 -11.05 -12.74 -29.15
C SER A 147 -9.78 -13.57 -28.96
N GLY A 148 -9.38 -13.86 -27.72
CA GLY A 148 -8.29 -14.75 -27.37
C GLY A 148 -6.93 -14.09 -27.14
N GLU A 149 -6.84 -12.76 -27.15
CA GLU A 149 -5.64 -12.04 -26.77
C GLU A 149 -5.43 -12.10 -25.24
N VAL A 150 -4.20 -12.35 -24.81
CA VAL A 150 -3.81 -12.33 -23.40
C VAL A 150 -3.18 -10.97 -23.07
N TYR A 151 -3.80 -10.28 -22.14
CA TYR A 151 -3.24 -9.08 -21.51
C TYR A 151 -2.63 -9.46 -20.17
N ALA A 152 -1.37 -9.17 -20.00
CA ALA A 152 -0.64 -9.42 -18.75
C ALA A 152 0.02 -8.14 -18.27
N ALA A 153 -0.09 -7.87 -16.97
CA ALA A 153 0.56 -6.78 -16.32
C ALA A 153 1.47 -7.33 -15.21
N THR A 154 2.77 -7.25 -15.44
CA THR A 154 3.80 -7.89 -14.64
C THR A 154 5.17 -7.22 -14.84
N VAL A 155 6.26 -7.95 -14.73
CA VAL A 155 7.65 -7.51 -14.98
C VAL A 155 8.32 -8.43 -16.00
N THR A 156 9.29 -7.88 -16.74
CA THR A 156 10.03 -8.62 -17.77
C THR A 156 11.36 -9.16 -17.29
N ASP A 157 11.84 -8.73 -16.14
CA ASP A 157 13.16 -9.07 -15.61
C ASP A 157 13.10 -9.61 -14.17
N PHE A 158 14.11 -10.40 -13.83
CA PHE A 158 14.29 -10.98 -12.50
C PHE A 158 14.38 -9.95 -11.37
N SER A 159 14.91 -8.77 -11.68
CA SER A 159 15.09 -7.69 -10.70
C SER A 159 13.86 -6.77 -10.55
N SER A 160 12.80 -7.04 -11.29
CA SER A 160 11.53 -6.29 -11.28
C SER A 160 11.67 -4.80 -11.63
N ARG A 161 12.64 -4.45 -12.49
CA ARG A 161 12.92 -3.06 -12.88
C ARG A 161 12.17 -2.58 -14.12
N ASP A 162 11.70 -3.53 -14.95
CA ASP A 162 10.94 -3.23 -16.16
C ASP A 162 9.50 -3.74 -16.04
N PRO A 163 8.62 -2.96 -15.40
CA PRO A 163 7.20 -3.29 -15.34
C PRO A 163 6.57 -3.12 -16.72
N ILE A 164 5.66 -4.01 -17.04
CA ILE A 164 5.05 -4.11 -18.36
C ILE A 164 3.55 -4.35 -18.29
N ILE A 165 2.80 -3.69 -19.18
CA ILE A 165 1.47 -4.11 -19.61
C ILE A 165 1.60 -4.61 -21.04
N TYR A 166 1.39 -5.91 -21.25
CA TYR A 166 1.72 -6.62 -22.47
C TYR A 166 0.52 -7.37 -23.02
N ARG A 167 0.20 -7.14 -24.30
CA ARG A 167 -0.74 -7.95 -25.07
C ARG A 167 0.04 -8.98 -25.87
N SER A 168 -0.39 -10.23 -25.82
CA SER A 168 0.21 -11.31 -26.57
C SER A 168 -0.85 -12.38 -26.90
N LEU A 169 -0.49 -13.29 -27.78
CA LEU A 169 -1.39 -14.30 -28.33
C LEU A 169 -2.57 -13.68 -29.10
N GLY A 170 -3.46 -14.53 -29.64
CA GLY A 170 -4.55 -14.06 -30.48
C GLY A 170 -4.08 -13.56 -31.85
N ASN A 171 -4.93 -12.74 -32.51
CA ASN A 171 -4.71 -12.30 -33.89
C ASN A 171 -4.10 -10.89 -33.98
N MET A 172 -4.09 -10.15 -32.87
CA MET A 172 -3.56 -8.79 -32.84
C MET A 172 -2.05 -8.79 -32.59
N PRO A 173 -1.29 -7.79 -33.13
CA PRO A 173 0.13 -7.69 -32.90
C PRO A 173 0.44 -7.56 -31.40
N PRO A 174 1.54 -8.14 -30.91
CA PRO A 174 1.97 -7.96 -29.52
C PRO A 174 2.34 -6.48 -29.29
N LEU A 175 1.83 -5.91 -28.20
CA LEU A 175 2.12 -4.54 -27.79
C LEU A 175 2.48 -4.47 -26.31
N ARG A 176 3.39 -3.55 -25.96
CA ARG A 176 3.83 -3.33 -24.60
C ARG A 176 3.82 -1.84 -24.21
N THR A 177 3.87 -1.56 -22.94
CA THR A 177 4.20 -0.23 -22.42
C THR A 177 5.66 0.10 -22.64
N ALA A 178 5.99 1.39 -22.72
CA ALA A 178 7.37 1.87 -22.98
C ALA A 178 8.36 1.32 -21.96
N GLN A 179 9.45 0.73 -22.46
CA GLN A 179 10.45 0.04 -21.66
C GLN A 179 11.25 1.02 -20.79
N TYR A 180 11.51 0.65 -19.53
CA TYR A 180 12.27 1.45 -18.56
C TYR A 180 11.79 2.90 -18.42
N ASN A 181 10.53 3.16 -18.70
CA ASN A 181 9.93 4.48 -18.61
C ASN A 181 9.10 4.64 -17.34
N SER A 182 9.70 5.18 -16.28
CA SER A 182 9.03 5.41 -15.01
C SER A 182 7.87 6.43 -15.09
N LYS A 183 7.80 7.25 -16.14
CA LYS A 183 6.63 8.12 -16.35
C LYS A 183 5.39 7.30 -16.75
N TRP A 184 5.57 6.24 -17.53
CA TRP A 184 4.49 5.34 -17.90
C TRP A 184 4.09 4.43 -16.74
N LEU A 185 5.04 3.76 -16.11
CA LEU A 185 4.83 2.86 -14.97
C LEU A 185 5.95 3.04 -13.94
N ASN A 186 5.62 3.44 -12.72
CA ASN A 186 6.60 3.72 -11.68
C ASN A 186 6.40 2.83 -10.45
N GLU A 187 7.16 1.76 -10.34
CA GLU A 187 7.04 0.74 -9.28
C GLU A 187 5.55 0.29 -9.11
N PRO A 188 4.87 -0.15 -10.18
CA PRO A 188 3.45 -0.46 -10.12
C PRO A 188 3.18 -1.78 -9.38
N HIS A 189 2.06 -1.80 -8.66
CA HIS A 189 1.41 -3.01 -8.15
C HIS A 189 0.10 -3.18 -8.91
N PHE A 190 0.03 -4.18 -9.76
CA PHE A 190 -1.16 -4.45 -10.55
C PHE A 190 -2.21 -5.18 -9.72
N VAL A 191 -3.47 -4.83 -9.91
CA VAL A 191 -4.59 -5.32 -9.10
C VAL A 191 -5.53 -6.19 -9.92
N SER A 192 -6.06 -5.67 -11.03
CA SER A 192 -7.04 -6.38 -11.87
C SER A 192 -7.07 -5.82 -13.28
N ALA A 193 -7.67 -6.58 -14.19
CA ALA A 193 -7.91 -6.18 -15.58
C ALA A 193 -9.32 -6.60 -15.99
N TYR A 194 -9.99 -5.75 -16.79
CA TYR A 194 -11.34 -6.00 -17.31
C TYR A 194 -11.44 -5.59 -18.76
N GLU A 195 -12.16 -6.40 -19.54
CA GLU A 195 -12.60 -6.09 -20.88
C GLU A 195 -13.95 -5.38 -20.79
N VAL A 196 -14.04 -4.18 -21.34
CA VAL A 196 -15.29 -3.41 -21.38
C VAL A 196 -15.46 -2.75 -22.73
N GLY A 197 -16.36 -3.27 -23.53
CA GLY A 197 -16.58 -2.83 -24.90
C GLY A 197 -15.31 -2.95 -25.75
N ARG A 198 -14.83 -1.82 -26.28
CA ARG A 198 -13.61 -1.79 -27.12
C ARG A 198 -12.34 -1.49 -26.33
N PHE A 199 -12.43 -1.39 -25.02
CA PHE A 199 -11.31 -1.01 -24.16
C PHE A 199 -10.92 -2.17 -23.22
N THR A 200 -9.64 -2.23 -22.93
CA THR A 200 -9.11 -2.96 -21.79
C THR A 200 -8.77 -1.97 -20.70
N TYR A 201 -9.36 -2.14 -19.53
CA TYR A 201 -9.07 -1.38 -18.32
C TYR A 201 -8.18 -2.18 -17.39
N LEU A 202 -7.14 -1.52 -16.87
CA LEU A 202 -6.25 -2.08 -15.87
C LEU A 202 -6.27 -1.23 -14.61
N PHE A 203 -6.36 -1.86 -13.45
CA PHE A 203 -6.33 -1.22 -12.15
C PHE A 203 -5.00 -1.52 -11.47
N LEU A 204 -4.36 -0.47 -10.98
CA LEU A 204 -3.04 -0.56 -10.34
C LEU A 204 -2.87 0.54 -9.29
N ARG A 205 -1.83 0.41 -8.48
CA ARG A 205 -1.28 1.50 -7.68
C ARG A 205 0.21 1.65 -7.98
N GLU A 206 0.69 2.87 -8.00
CA GLU A 206 2.08 3.17 -8.35
C GLU A 206 2.60 4.39 -7.59
N ASN A 207 3.91 4.57 -7.52
CA ASN A 207 4.49 5.82 -7.07
C ASN A 207 4.15 6.93 -8.06
N ALA A 208 3.50 7.99 -7.56
CA ALA A 208 3.04 9.10 -8.39
C ALA A 208 4.22 9.91 -8.92
N VAL A 209 4.37 9.97 -10.24
CA VAL A 209 5.43 10.74 -10.92
C VAL A 209 5.14 12.24 -10.95
N GLU A 210 3.90 12.64 -10.77
CA GLU A 210 3.45 14.04 -10.73
C GLU A 210 3.60 14.70 -9.36
N GLN A 211 4.13 14.00 -8.38
CA GLN A 211 4.43 14.52 -7.04
C GLN A 211 5.93 14.77 -6.90
N ASP A 212 6.28 16.04 -6.67
CA ASP A 212 7.68 16.46 -6.55
C ASP A 212 8.24 16.28 -5.13
N CYS A 213 7.39 15.99 -4.14
CA CYS A 213 7.75 15.88 -2.72
C CYS A 213 7.51 14.47 -2.18
N GLY A 214 8.56 13.65 -2.20
CA GLY A 214 8.54 12.31 -1.61
C GLY A 214 7.85 11.24 -2.47
N LYS A 215 7.96 9.98 -2.05
CA LYS A 215 7.25 8.86 -2.67
C LYS A 215 5.82 8.81 -2.13
N MET A 216 4.84 9.14 -2.96
CA MET A 216 3.43 8.99 -2.65
C MET A 216 2.79 7.98 -3.62
N VAL A 217 2.12 6.99 -3.08
CA VAL A 217 1.42 5.99 -3.87
C VAL A 217 0.05 6.55 -4.30
N PHE A 218 -0.28 6.44 -5.59
CA PHE A 218 -1.62 6.72 -6.10
C PHE A 218 -2.23 5.49 -6.77
N SER A 219 -3.51 5.31 -6.55
CA SER A 219 -4.31 4.32 -7.25
C SER A 219 -4.73 4.85 -8.62
N ARG A 220 -4.62 4.00 -9.65
CA ARG A 220 -4.83 4.34 -11.05
C ARG A 220 -5.78 3.37 -11.73
N VAL A 221 -6.47 3.90 -12.71
CA VAL A 221 -7.05 3.11 -13.79
C VAL A 221 -6.29 3.45 -15.08
N ALA A 222 -5.80 2.44 -15.77
CA ALA A 222 -5.22 2.57 -17.10
C ALA A 222 -6.22 2.05 -18.15
N ARG A 223 -6.19 2.61 -19.36
CA ARG A 223 -7.07 2.24 -20.48
C ARG A 223 -6.26 2.11 -21.76
N MET A 224 -6.55 1.06 -22.52
CA MET A 224 -5.98 0.83 -23.85
C MET A 224 -7.08 0.36 -24.78
N CYS A 225 -6.96 0.67 -26.06
CA CYS A 225 -7.86 0.14 -27.11
C CYS A 225 -7.45 -1.28 -27.51
N GLN A 226 -8.42 -2.18 -27.64
CA GLN A 226 -8.15 -3.55 -28.11
C GLN A 226 -7.66 -3.60 -29.55
N ASN A 227 -8.12 -2.69 -30.41
CA ASN A 227 -7.74 -2.58 -31.82
C ASN A 227 -6.44 -1.79 -32.07
N ASP A 228 -5.70 -1.42 -31.03
CA ASP A 228 -4.39 -0.75 -31.14
C ASP A 228 -3.39 -1.69 -31.84
N ILE A 229 -2.69 -1.20 -32.87
CA ILE A 229 -1.70 -1.96 -33.62
C ILE A 229 -0.25 -1.44 -33.41
N GLY A 230 -0.09 -0.45 -32.53
CA GLY A 230 1.18 0.23 -32.30
C GLY A 230 1.53 1.24 -33.37
N GLY A 231 2.68 1.88 -33.22
CA GLY A 231 3.23 2.82 -34.20
C GLY A 231 4.09 2.11 -35.25
N ARG A 232 4.62 2.90 -36.22
CA ARG A 232 5.47 2.35 -37.30
C ARG A 232 6.96 2.56 -37.01
N PHE A 233 7.41 3.81 -36.83
CA PHE A 233 8.79 4.19 -36.54
C PHE A 233 8.95 4.70 -35.12
N LEU A 234 7.89 5.30 -34.60
CA LEU A 234 7.79 5.72 -33.22
C LEU A 234 6.71 4.86 -32.56
N LEU A 235 6.98 4.35 -31.37
CA LEU A 235 6.10 3.42 -30.65
C LEU A 235 5.86 2.08 -31.40
N GLU A 236 6.81 1.62 -32.19
CA GLU A 236 6.83 0.27 -32.72
C GLU A 236 6.75 -0.70 -31.51
N ASP A 237 5.92 -1.75 -31.59
CA ASP A 237 5.64 -2.69 -30.49
C ASP A 237 5.14 -2.04 -29.17
N THR A 238 4.77 -0.76 -29.21
CA THR A 238 4.36 -0.01 -28.02
C THR A 238 2.94 0.53 -28.21
N TRP A 239 2.18 0.52 -27.10
CA TRP A 239 0.82 1.08 -27.07
C TRP A 239 0.80 2.54 -27.56
N THR A 240 -0.08 2.84 -28.48
CA THR A 240 -0.36 4.22 -28.93
C THR A 240 -1.57 4.81 -28.22
N THR A 241 -2.37 4.01 -27.55
CA THR A 241 -3.62 4.41 -26.89
C THR A 241 -3.58 4.30 -25.36
N PHE A 242 -2.41 3.99 -24.79
CA PHE A 242 -2.25 3.87 -23.34
C PHE A 242 -2.46 5.21 -22.64
N MET A 243 -3.40 5.22 -21.70
CA MET A 243 -3.67 6.37 -20.83
C MET A 243 -3.92 5.87 -19.41
N LYS A 244 -3.61 6.71 -18.41
CA LYS A 244 -3.90 6.41 -17.00
C LYS A 244 -4.48 7.63 -16.28
N ALA A 245 -5.45 7.39 -15.39
CA ALA A 245 -6.10 8.40 -14.56
C ALA A 245 -6.02 7.99 -13.08
N ARG A 246 -5.99 8.97 -12.19
CA ARG A 246 -6.02 8.73 -10.75
C ARG A 246 -7.44 8.40 -10.28
N LEU A 247 -7.57 7.43 -9.37
CA LEU A 247 -8.80 7.12 -8.65
C LEU A 247 -8.79 7.85 -7.30
N ASN A 248 -9.90 8.46 -6.92
CA ASN A 248 -10.08 9.07 -5.60
C ASN A 248 -10.95 8.17 -4.72
N CYS A 249 -10.46 7.87 -3.52
CA CYS A 249 -11.25 7.32 -2.44
C CYS A 249 -10.86 8.05 -1.16
N SER A 250 -11.73 8.91 -0.67
CA SER A 250 -11.44 9.77 0.48
C SER A 250 -12.69 9.96 1.35
N ARG A 251 -12.46 10.18 2.64
CA ARG A 251 -13.50 10.62 3.58
C ARG A 251 -13.53 12.14 3.56
N SER A 252 -14.72 12.72 3.43
CA SER A 252 -14.92 14.17 3.43
C SER A 252 -14.62 14.79 4.81
N GLY A 253 -14.24 16.06 4.81
CA GLY A 253 -13.92 16.85 6.00
C GLY A 253 -13.20 18.14 5.60
N ASP A 254 -12.88 19.00 6.59
CA ASP A 254 -12.11 20.23 6.35
C ASP A 254 -10.77 19.95 5.66
N VAL A 255 -10.15 18.83 6.00
CA VAL A 255 -9.03 18.22 5.28
C VAL A 255 -9.44 16.80 4.92
N PRO A 256 -9.63 16.49 3.63
CA PRO A 256 -10.03 15.16 3.21
C PRO A 256 -9.00 14.09 3.62
N PHE A 257 -9.50 12.96 4.13
CA PHE A 257 -8.64 11.83 4.45
C PHE A 257 -8.64 10.83 3.28
N TYR A 258 -7.47 10.61 2.69
CA TYR A 258 -7.30 9.78 1.48
C TYR A 258 -6.87 8.35 1.82
N TYR A 259 -7.50 7.38 1.16
CA TYR A 259 -7.06 6.00 1.10
C TYR A 259 -6.31 5.80 -0.23
N HIS A 260 -4.99 5.69 -0.16
CA HIS A 260 -4.15 5.79 -1.36
C HIS A 260 -3.91 4.47 -2.09
N GLU A 261 -4.04 3.33 -1.40
CA GLU A 261 -3.60 2.03 -1.91
C GLU A 261 -4.76 1.13 -2.29
N LEU A 262 -5.00 0.96 -3.57
CA LEU A 262 -5.96 -0.01 -4.11
C LEU A 262 -5.46 -1.44 -3.89
N GLN A 263 -6.26 -2.29 -3.26
CA GLN A 263 -5.94 -3.68 -2.95
C GLN A 263 -6.69 -4.68 -3.82
N SER A 264 -7.93 -4.39 -4.16
CA SER A 264 -8.81 -5.26 -4.94
C SER A 264 -9.85 -4.42 -5.66
N THR A 265 -10.32 -4.90 -6.82
CA THR A 265 -11.49 -4.34 -7.49
C THR A 265 -12.46 -5.46 -7.86
N PHE A 266 -13.71 -5.09 -8.07
CA PHE A 266 -14.77 -5.94 -8.58
C PHE A 266 -15.61 -5.16 -9.59
N TYR A 267 -15.73 -5.66 -10.82
CA TYR A 267 -16.56 -5.07 -11.86
C TYR A 267 -17.95 -5.72 -11.84
N LEU A 268 -18.98 -4.89 -11.79
CA LEU A 268 -20.38 -5.28 -11.87
C LEU A 268 -20.94 -4.78 -13.23
N PRO A 269 -20.91 -5.63 -14.27
CA PRO A 269 -21.23 -5.23 -15.63
C PRO A 269 -22.68 -4.78 -15.78
N GLU A 270 -23.62 -5.36 -15.04
CA GLU A 270 -25.05 -5.05 -15.10
C GLU A 270 -25.38 -3.61 -14.69
N GLN A 271 -24.49 -2.95 -13.98
CA GLN A 271 -24.66 -1.59 -13.45
C GLN A 271 -23.57 -0.62 -13.90
N ASP A 272 -22.63 -1.06 -14.75
CA ASP A 272 -21.44 -0.28 -15.16
C ASP A 272 -20.67 0.28 -13.98
N LEU A 273 -20.58 -0.50 -12.89
CA LEU A 273 -19.91 -0.10 -11.65
C LEU A 273 -18.65 -0.91 -11.39
N ILE A 274 -17.61 -0.20 -10.95
CA ILE A 274 -16.37 -0.81 -10.46
C ILE A 274 -16.22 -0.47 -8.99
N TYR A 275 -16.26 -1.48 -8.15
CA TYR A 275 -15.98 -1.38 -6.71
C TYR A 275 -14.50 -1.54 -6.47
N GLY A 276 -13.94 -0.74 -5.57
CA GLY A 276 -12.53 -0.84 -5.18
C GLY A 276 -12.36 -0.83 -3.66
N VAL A 277 -11.48 -1.69 -3.20
CA VAL A 277 -10.98 -1.70 -1.82
C VAL A 277 -9.71 -0.87 -1.75
N PHE A 278 -9.70 0.12 -0.89
CA PHE A 278 -8.59 1.03 -0.67
C PHE A 278 -8.13 0.97 0.78
N THR A 279 -6.83 1.06 0.98
CA THR A 279 -6.22 1.10 2.32
C THR A 279 -5.27 2.29 2.47
N THR A 280 -4.95 2.59 3.68
CA THR A 280 -3.81 3.44 4.01
C THR A 280 -2.50 2.67 3.76
N ASN A 281 -1.39 3.40 3.67
CA ASN A 281 -0.05 2.82 3.52
C ASN A 281 0.26 1.84 4.67
N VAL A 282 1.01 0.78 4.36
CA VAL A 282 1.40 -0.27 5.34
C VAL A 282 2.10 0.30 6.57
N ASN A 283 2.88 1.37 6.39
CA ASN A 283 3.62 2.02 7.47
C ASN A 283 2.81 3.09 8.24
N SER A 284 1.51 3.23 7.95
CA SER A 284 0.59 4.15 8.63
C SER A 284 -0.43 3.39 9.48
N ILE A 285 -1.24 4.14 10.24
CA ILE A 285 -2.39 3.57 10.96
C ILE A 285 -3.27 2.81 9.96
N ALA A 286 -3.58 1.56 10.28
CA ALA A 286 -4.42 0.74 9.43
C ALA A 286 -5.81 1.36 9.30
N ALA A 287 -6.24 1.58 8.08
CA ALA A 287 -7.60 2.00 7.77
C ALA A 287 -7.95 1.56 6.36
N SER A 288 -9.20 1.23 6.15
CA SER A 288 -9.70 0.73 4.87
C SER A 288 -11.03 1.36 4.47
N ALA A 289 -11.26 1.38 3.18
CA ALA A 289 -12.47 1.91 2.59
C ALA A 289 -12.87 1.13 1.34
N VAL A 290 -14.16 1.10 1.06
CA VAL A 290 -14.72 0.66 -0.22
C VAL A 290 -15.32 1.86 -0.93
N CYS A 291 -14.85 2.13 -2.15
CA CYS A 291 -15.40 3.14 -3.04
C CYS A 291 -15.89 2.47 -4.33
N ALA A 292 -16.95 3.00 -4.93
CA ALA A 292 -17.45 2.54 -6.21
C ALA A 292 -17.36 3.66 -7.26
N PHE A 293 -17.04 3.29 -8.49
CA PHE A 293 -16.85 4.21 -9.62
C PHE A 293 -17.75 3.80 -10.77
N ASN A 294 -18.43 4.78 -11.37
CA ASN A 294 -19.18 4.54 -12.58
C ASN A 294 -18.24 4.60 -13.79
N LEU A 295 -18.44 3.73 -14.78
CA LEU A 295 -17.68 3.73 -16.04
C LEU A 295 -17.79 5.07 -16.78
N SER A 296 -18.92 5.78 -16.65
CA SER A 296 -19.10 7.11 -17.22
C SER A 296 -18.13 8.13 -16.62
N ALA A 297 -17.91 8.10 -15.29
CA ALA A 297 -16.95 8.98 -14.59
C ALA A 297 -15.50 8.66 -15.01
N ILE A 298 -15.17 7.37 -15.17
CA ILE A 298 -13.87 6.94 -15.72
C ILE A 298 -13.69 7.47 -17.15
N THR A 299 -14.71 7.32 -18.00
CA THR A 299 -14.67 7.79 -19.39
C THR A 299 -14.53 9.31 -19.45
N GLN A 300 -15.25 10.05 -18.60
CA GLN A 300 -15.14 11.50 -18.50
C GLN A 300 -13.72 11.94 -18.16
N ALA A 301 -13.08 11.30 -17.19
CA ALA A 301 -11.70 11.61 -16.83
C ALA A 301 -10.73 11.38 -17.99
N PHE A 302 -10.94 10.35 -18.80
CA PHE A 302 -10.13 10.06 -19.99
C PHE A 302 -10.41 11.02 -21.17
N ASN A 303 -11.50 11.74 -21.18
CA ASN A 303 -11.82 12.78 -22.17
C ASN A 303 -11.30 14.17 -21.75
N GLY A 304 -10.89 14.31 -20.51
CA GLY A 304 -10.37 15.54 -19.94
C GLY A 304 -8.96 15.89 -20.42
N PRO A 305 -8.35 16.97 -19.87
CA PRO A 305 -7.00 17.38 -20.17
C PRO A 305 -5.96 16.41 -19.63
N PHE A 306 -4.79 16.38 -20.26
CA PHE A 306 -3.63 15.62 -19.78
C PHE A 306 -2.80 16.41 -18.78
N ARG A 307 -2.04 15.71 -17.93
CA ARG A 307 -0.88 16.24 -17.24
C ARG A 307 0.38 15.96 -18.03
N TYR A 308 1.15 17.01 -18.29
CA TYR A 308 2.37 16.92 -19.07
C TYR A 308 3.50 17.68 -18.40
N GLN A 309 4.68 17.08 -18.43
CA GLN A 309 5.92 17.66 -17.97
C GLN A 309 6.88 17.77 -19.16
N GLU A 310 7.16 18.99 -19.59
CA GLU A 310 8.02 19.26 -20.77
C GLU A 310 9.45 18.73 -20.59
N ASN A 311 10.01 18.93 -19.41
CA ASN A 311 11.32 18.41 -19.05
C ASN A 311 11.37 18.11 -17.53
N PRO A 312 12.33 17.29 -17.06
CA PRO A 312 12.40 16.89 -15.64
C PRO A 312 12.53 18.04 -14.62
N ARG A 313 12.81 19.26 -15.08
CA ARG A 313 12.97 20.44 -14.22
C ARG A 313 11.74 21.36 -14.19
N THR A 314 10.72 21.05 -14.99
CA THR A 314 9.47 21.80 -15.02
C THR A 314 8.39 21.08 -14.23
N SER A 315 7.46 21.83 -13.68
CA SER A 315 6.28 21.24 -13.01
C SER A 315 5.35 20.58 -14.02
N TRP A 316 4.63 19.57 -13.57
CA TRP A 316 3.54 18.97 -14.35
C TRP A 316 2.42 19.99 -14.54
N LEU A 317 2.05 20.26 -15.79
CA LEU A 317 1.02 21.23 -16.15
C LEU A 317 -0.17 20.53 -16.83
N SER A 318 -1.36 21.09 -16.63
CA SER A 318 -2.54 20.67 -17.38
C SER A 318 -2.40 21.13 -18.84
N THR A 319 -2.57 20.20 -19.75
CA THR A 319 -2.46 20.40 -21.21
C THR A 319 -3.76 19.93 -21.86
N PRO A 320 -4.35 20.73 -22.77
CA PRO A 320 -5.58 20.32 -23.47
C PRO A 320 -5.43 18.95 -24.15
N ASN A 321 -6.50 18.18 -24.12
CA ASN A 321 -6.54 16.92 -24.85
C ASN A 321 -6.64 17.23 -26.36
N PRO A 322 -5.68 16.75 -27.19
CA PRO A 322 -5.69 17.01 -28.63
C PRO A 322 -6.85 16.27 -29.34
N ILE A 323 -7.36 15.20 -28.74
CA ILE A 323 -8.45 14.39 -29.31
C ILE A 323 -9.50 14.13 -28.22
N PRO A 324 -10.34 15.12 -27.87
CA PRO A 324 -11.42 14.92 -26.90
C PRO A 324 -12.43 13.90 -27.47
N ASN A 325 -13.02 13.09 -26.59
CA ASN A 325 -13.96 12.02 -26.96
C ASN A 325 -13.35 10.94 -27.89
N PHE A 326 -12.06 10.66 -27.70
CA PHE A 326 -11.37 9.61 -28.45
C PHE A 326 -12.09 8.27 -28.31
N GLN A 327 -12.49 7.73 -29.46
CA GLN A 327 -13.10 6.39 -29.59
C GLN A 327 -12.09 5.46 -30.26
N CYS A 328 -11.98 4.23 -29.75
CA CYS A 328 -11.22 3.18 -30.43
C CYS A 328 -11.86 2.87 -31.78
N GLY A 329 -11.26 3.22 -32.87
CA GLY A 329 -11.82 3.08 -34.23
C GLY A 329 -11.40 4.23 -35.13
N THR A 330 -11.20 5.42 -34.54
CA THR A 330 -10.65 6.56 -35.29
C THR A 330 -9.19 6.33 -35.70
N VAL A 331 -8.52 5.37 -35.10
CA VAL A 331 -7.17 4.93 -35.47
C VAL A 331 -7.17 4.03 -36.72
N ASN A 332 -8.31 3.37 -37.04
CA ASN A 332 -8.42 2.34 -38.09
C ASN A 332 -9.43 2.65 -39.21
N ASP A 333 -10.21 3.71 -39.11
CA ASP A 333 -11.23 4.00 -40.13
C ASP A 333 -10.67 4.41 -41.51
N SER A 334 -9.36 4.46 -41.66
CA SER A 334 -8.69 4.81 -42.90
C SER A 334 -8.10 3.59 -43.65
N GLY A 335 -8.62 2.39 -43.45
CA GLY A 335 -8.20 1.16 -44.15
C GLY A 335 -6.80 0.63 -43.73
N PRO A 336 -6.28 -0.43 -44.39
CA PRO A 336 -4.97 -1.00 -44.04
C PRO A 336 -3.84 -0.04 -44.48
N GLY A 337 -3.62 1.00 -43.70
CA GLY A 337 -2.70 2.08 -43.98
C GLY A 337 -3.08 3.44 -43.38
N GLY A 338 -4.12 3.48 -42.54
CA GLY A 338 -4.55 4.67 -41.81
C GLY A 338 -3.40 5.28 -41.07
N ASN A 339 -2.89 6.38 -41.59
CA ASN A 339 -1.66 7.03 -41.13
C ASN A 339 -1.91 7.74 -39.79
N LEU A 340 -1.56 7.10 -38.68
CA LEU A 340 -1.22 7.84 -37.48
C LEU A 340 -0.12 8.84 -37.88
N THR A 341 -0.43 10.12 -37.79
CA THR A 341 0.56 11.15 -38.12
C THR A 341 1.70 11.08 -37.09
N GLU A 342 2.91 11.44 -37.51
CA GLU A 342 4.05 11.51 -36.61
C GLU A 342 3.73 12.33 -35.34
N ARG A 343 2.97 13.42 -35.50
CA ARG A 343 2.51 14.25 -34.40
C ARG A 343 1.60 13.47 -33.42
N SER A 344 0.69 12.66 -33.94
CA SER A 344 -0.20 11.81 -33.11
C SER A 344 0.60 10.78 -32.31
N LEU A 345 1.64 10.20 -32.91
CA LEU A 345 2.54 9.26 -32.22
C LEU A 345 3.41 9.97 -31.15
N GLN A 346 3.91 11.19 -31.44
CA GLN A 346 4.62 12.02 -30.47
C GLN A 346 3.70 12.41 -29.31
N ASP A 347 2.43 12.74 -29.59
CA ASP A 347 1.44 13.03 -28.54
C ASP A 347 1.16 11.77 -27.70
N ALA A 348 0.96 10.61 -28.29
CA ALA A 348 0.76 9.34 -27.58
C ALA A 348 1.96 8.98 -26.68
N GLN A 349 3.20 9.26 -27.10
CA GLN A 349 4.39 9.01 -26.31
C GLN A 349 4.47 9.87 -25.05
N ARG A 350 3.98 11.09 -25.08
CA ARG A 350 4.11 12.10 -24.02
C ARG A 350 2.85 12.37 -23.21
N LEU A 351 1.65 12.14 -23.80
CA LEU A 351 0.35 12.45 -23.22
C LEU A 351 -0.39 11.16 -22.83
N PHE A 352 -0.06 10.62 -21.67
CA PHE A 352 -0.61 9.37 -21.14
C PHE A 352 -1.20 9.52 -19.73
N LEU A 353 -0.88 10.59 -19.01
CA LEU A 353 -1.39 10.86 -17.66
C LEU A 353 -2.49 11.90 -17.69
N MET A 354 -3.69 11.53 -17.23
CA MET A 354 -4.81 12.44 -17.16
C MET A 354 -4.68 13.45 -16.01
N SER A 355 -5.14 14.66 -16.23
CA SER A 355 -5.16 15.71 -15.21
C SER A 355 -6.31 15.54 -14.22
N GLU A 356 -7.43 15.06 -14.70
CA GLU A 356 -8.63 14.84 -13.91
C GLU A 356 -8.52 13.56 -13.09
N VAL A 357 -9.20 13.59 -11.95
CA VAL A 357 -9.24 12.48 -11.00
C VAL A 357 -10.62 11.86 -11.05
N VAL A 358 -10.69 10.56 -11.24
CA VAL A 358 -11.96 9.82 -11.24
C VAL A 358 -12.55 9.88 -9.83
N GLN A 359 -13.75 10.47 -9.74
CA GLN A 359 -14.47 10.58 -8.47
C GLN A 359 -15.38 9.36 -8.26
N PRO A 360 -15.55 8.89 -7.04
CA PRO A 360 -16.49 7.84 -6.72
C PRO A 360 -17.95 8.33 -6.85
N ILE A 361 -18.89 7.39 -6.90
CA ILE A 361 -20.34 7.68 -6.99
C ILE A 361 -20.89 8.40 -5.76
N SER A 362 -20.14 8.40 -4.65
CA SER A 362 -20.52 9.03 -3.39
C SER A 362 -19.37 9.88 -2.86
N THR A 363 -19.72 10.97 -2.18
CA THR A 363 -18.75 11.90 -1.55
C THR A 363 -17.89 11.23 -0.50
N ASP A 364 -18.46 10.28 0.23
CA ASP A 364 -17.76 9.46 1.21
C ASP A 364 -17.71 8.01 0.76
N PRO A 365 -16.75 7.20 1.22
CA PRO A 365 -16.70 5.79 0.92
C PRO A 365 -17.98 5.04 1.36
N LEU A 366 -18.31 3.97 0.66
CA LEU A 366 -19.48 3.14 0.97
C LEU A 366 -19.33 2.43 2.32
N VAL A 367 -18.15 1.91 2.59
CA VAL A 367 -17.77 1.23 3.84
C VAL A 367 -16.42 1.75 4.27
N THR A 368 -16.25 2.00 5.56
CA THR A 368 -14.96 2.34 6.17
C THR A 368 -14.73 1.54 7.42
N GLN A 369 -13.50 1.12 7.64
CA GLN A 369 -13.08 0.43 8.86
C GLN A 369 -11.72 0.93 9.27
N ASP A 370 -11.61 1.36 10.53
CA ASP A 370 -10.34 1.76 11.12
C ASP A 370 -9.69 0.55 11.82
N ASN A 371 -8.36 0.55 11.92
CA ASN A 371 -7.52 -0.49 12.54
C ASN A 371 -7.51 -1.87 11.85
N ILE A 372 -8.09 -1.99 10.67
CA ILE A 372 -8.13 -3.23 9.87
C ILE A 372 -7.80 -2.89 8.41
N ARG A 373 -7.07 -3.80 7.73
CA ARG A 373 -6.84 -3.73 6.28
C ARG A 373 -7.72 -4.72 5.55
N PHE A 374 -8.48 -4.21 4.58
CA PHE A 374 -9.23 -5.02 3.64
C PHE A 374 -8.31 -5.56 2.55
N SER A 375 -8.52 -6.81 2.13
CA SER A 375 -7.66 -7.49 1.17
C SER A 375 -8.34 -7.82 -0.16
N ARG A 376 -9.57 -8.33 -0.12
CA ARG A 376 -10.34 -8.77 -1.30
C ARG A 376 -11.77 -8.31 -1.20
N LEU A 377 -12.43 -8.25 -2.38
CA LEU A 377 -13.83 -7.84 -2.50
C LEU A 377 -14.51 -8.67 -3.58
N ALA A 378 -15.74 -9.09 -3.29
CA ALA A 378 -16.72 -9.53 -4.28
C ALA A 378 -18.06 -8.83 -4.00
N VAL A 379 -18.86 -8.63 -5.03
CA VAL A 379 -20.17 -7.98 -4.92
C VAL A 379 -21.22 -8.84 -5.60
N ASP A 380 -22.34 -9.06 -4.92
CA ASP A 380 -23.51 -9.73 -5.48
C ASP A 380 -24.66 -8.74 -5.68
N LEU A 381 -25.41 -8.95 -6.75
CA LEU A 381 -26.61 -8.19 -7.07
C LEU A 381 -27.84 -9.00 -6.68
N VAL A 382 -28.47 -8.61 -5.59
CA VAL A 382 -29.55 -9.36 -4.96
C VAL A 382 -30.89 -8.68 -5.17
N GLN A 383 -31.85 -9.40 -5.76
CA GLN A 383 -33.24 -8.94 -5.85
C GLN A 383 -33.89 -9.17 -4.49
N GLY A 384 -34.11 -8.10 -3.75
CA GLY A 384 -35.00 -8.14 -2.59
C GLY A 384 -36.46 -7.98 -3.02
N ARG A 385 -37.37 -7.86 -2.03
CA ARG A 385 -38.80 -7.75 -2.29
C ARG A 385 -39.16 -6.56 -3.20
N ASP A 386 -38.65 -5.39 -2.89
CA ASP A 386 -39.08 -4.12 -3.52
C ASP A 386 -37.98 -3.44 -4.34
N THR A 387 -36.71 -3.84 -4.17
CA THR A 387 -35.57 -3.20 -4.84
C THR A 387 -34.37 -4.13 -4.97
N LEU A 388 -33.41 -3.71 -5.79
CA LEU A 388 -32.13 -4.37 -5.98
C LEU A 388 -31.11 -3.86 -4.96
N TYR A 389 -30.37 -4.78 -4.38
CA TYR A 389 -29.34 -4.50 -3.39
C TYR A 389 -27.97 -4.99 -3.86
N HIS A 390 -26.94 -4.20 -3.60
CA HIS A 390 -25.55 -4.61 -3.82
C HIS A 390 -24.98 -5.10 -2.50
N VAL A 391 -24.73 -6.40 -2.39
CA VAL A 391 -24.16 -7.04 -1.21
C VAL A 391 -22.69 -7.24 -1.41
N MET A 392 -21.89 -6.59 -0.59
CA MET A 392 -20.42 -6.63 -0.65
C MET A 392 -19.89 -7.67 0.34
N TYR A 393 -19.01 -8.54 -0.13
CA TYR A 393 -18.22 -9.47 0.65
C TYR A 393 -16.78 -8.97 0.71
N ILE A 394 -16.40 -8.43 1.85
CA ILE A 394 -15.12 -7.72 2.04
C ILE A 394 -14.24 -8.57 2.94
N CYS A 395 -13.12 -9.05 2.44
CA CYS A 395 -12.17 -9.83 3.20
C CYS A 395 -11.15 -8.96 3.91
N THR A 396 -10.78 -9.34 5.13
CA THR A 396 -9.79 -8.64 5.94
C THR A 396 -8.41 -9.32 5.87
N GLU A 397 -7.39 -8.64 6.38
CA GLU A 397 -6.03 -9.20 6.53
C GLU A 397 -5.96 -10.37 7.52
N TYR A 398 -6.95 -10.52 8.39
CA TYR A 398 -7.03 -11.60 9.39
C TYR A 398 -7.80 -12.83 8.89
N GLY A 399 -8.29 -12.82 7.66
CA GLY A 399 -9.05 -13.94 7.09
C GLY A 399 -10.54 -13.95 7.47
N THR A 400 -11.07 -12.87 8.04
CA THR A 400 -12.51 -12.70 8.24
C THR A 400 -13.16 -12.09 6.99
N THR A 401 -14.43 -12.35 6.77
CA THR A 401 -15.20 -11.79 5.66
C THR A 401 -16.37 -10.98 6.22
N ILE A 402 -16.43 -9.71 5.86
CA ILE A 402 -17.51 -8.79 6.23
C ILE A 402 -18.55 -8.79 5.12
N LYS A 403 -19.81 -9.04 5.47
CA LYS A 403 -20.95 -8.84 4.59
C LYS A 403 -21.53 -7.46 4.83
N ALA A 404 -21.58 -6.63 3.81
CA ALA A 404 -22.06 -5.26 3.89
C ALA A 404 -23.01 -4.93 2.75
N LEU A 405 -23.92 -4.00 2.99
CA LEU A 405 -24.93 -3.57 2.04
C LEU A 405 -24.58 -2.18 1.47
N SER A 406 -24.72 -2.03 0.17
CA SER A 406 -24.72 -0.73 -0.49
C SER A 406 -26.02 -0.54 -1.27
N THR A 407 -26.62 0.63 -1.14
CA THR A 407 -27.80 1.04 -1.90
C THR A 407 -27.67 2.47 -2.35
N THR A 408 -28.51 2.88 -3.31
CA THR A 408 -28.66 4.28 -3.71
C THR A 408 -29.25 5.16 -2.60
N ASN A 409 -29.93 4.55 -1.62
CA ASN A 409 -30.46 5.26 -0.47
C ASN A 409 -29.35 5.64 0.51
N LYS A 410 -29.20 6.95 0.79
CA LYS A 410 -28.14 7.49 1.67
C LYS A 410 -28.18 6.91 3.09
N SER A 411 -29.36 6.58 3.61
CA SER A 411 -29.53 6.04 4.96
C SER A 411 -29.07 4.58 5.11
N LEU A 412 -28.90 3.85 4.01
CA LEU A 412 -28.48 2.45 3.97
C LEU A 412 -27.08 2.24 3.40
N ARG A 413 -26.31 3.32 3.17
CA ARG A 413 -24.93 3.19 2.69
C ARG A 413 -24.03 2.61 3.76
N GLY A 414 -23.28 1.56 3.37
CA GLY A 414 -22.28 0.96 4.22
C GLY A 414 -22.82 0.23 5.43
N CYS A 415 -24.08 -0.26 5.37
CA CYS A 415 -24.62 -1.11 6.44
C CYS A 415 -23.82 -2.40 6.56
N TYR A 416 -23.23 -2.63 7.70
CA TYR A 416 -22.69 -3.94 8.07
C TYR A 416 -23.85 -4.88 8.39
N LEU A 417 -23.91 -6.00 7.69
CA LEU A 417 -24.89 -7.04 7.93
C LEU A 417 -24.33 -8.11 8.89
N GLU A 418 -23.13 -8.60 8.58
CA GLU A 418 -22.55 -9.73 9.28
C GLU A 418 -21.03 -9.75 9.15
N GLU A 419 -20.34 -10.28 10.16
CA GLU A 419 -18.92 -10.65 10.09
C GLU A 419 -18.80 -12.18 10.16
N MET A 420 -18.21 -12.77 9.13
CA MET A 420 -18.08 -14.21 8.99
C MET A 420 -16.63 -14.62 9.29
N ASN A 421 -16.44 -15.37 10.36
CA ASN A 421 -15.19 -16.05 10.62
C ASN A 421 -15.18 -17.37 9.84
N ILE A 422 -14.48 -17.41 8.71
CA ILE A 422 -14.43 -18.57 7.84
C ILE A 422 -13.30 -19.56 8.21
N LEU A 423 -12.47 -19.17 9.17
CA LEU A 423 -11.37 -19.95 9.70
C LEU A 423 -11.63 -20.36 11.16
N PRO A 424 -11.05 -21.48 11.63
CA PRO A 424 -11.04 -21.83 13.04
C PRO A 424 -10.44 -20.71 13.90
N GLU A 425 -10.88 -20.61 15.16
CA GLU A 425 -10.54 -19.49 16.07
C GLU A 425 -9.02 -19.26 16.28
N ASN A 426 -8.18 -20.27 16.05
CA ASN A 426 -6.73 -20.19 16.23
C ASN A 426 -5.94 -20.05 14.92
N MET A 427 -6.63 -19.97 13.79
CA MET A 427 -5.98 -19.85 12.48
C MET A 427 -6.28 -18.48 11.88
N GLN A 428 -5.23 -17.79 11.48
CA GLN A 428 -5.31 -16.57 10.69
C GLN A 428 -4.59 -16.81 9.38
N GLU A 429 -5.32 -16.81 8.28
CA GLU A 429 -4.77 -16.96 6.94
C GLU A 429 -5.24 -15.81 6.05
N LEU A 430 -4.34 -15.29 5.23
CA LEU A 430 -4.68 -14.26 4.25
C LEU A 430 -5.51 -14.88 3.13
N ILE A 431 -6.65 -14.26 2.78
CA ILE A 431 -7.44 -14.67 1.63
C ILE A 431 -6.72 -14.28 0.34
N LEU A 432 -6.28 -15.28 -0.42
CA LEU A 432 -5.49 -15.10 -1.64
C LEU A 432 -6.37 -14.76 -2.85
N ASN A 433 -7.51 -15.42 -2.98
CA ASN A 433 -8.44 -15.23 -4.09
C ASN A 433 -9.88 -15.34 -3.62
N LEU A 434 -10.78 -14.65 -4.33
CA LEU A 434 -12.21 -14.61 -4.04
C LEU A 434 -12.97 -14.65 -5.37
N GLN A 435 -13.86 -15.64 -5.52
CA GLN A 435 -14.73 -15.78 -6.70
C GLN A 435 -16.17 -15.97 -6.25
N ILE A 436 -17.08 -15.26 -6.89
CA ILE A 436 -18.50 -15.38 -6.62
C ILE A 436 -19.20 -16.14 -7.75
N LEU A 437 -20.05 -17.05 -7.39
CA LEU A 437 -20.93 -17.78 -8.30
C LEU A 437 -22.37 -17.39 -8.02
N HIS A 438 -22.92 -16.47 -8.83
CA HIS A 438 -24.24 -15.92 -8.65
C HIS A 438 -25.35 -16.97 -8.79
N SER A 439 -25.20 -17.89 -9.76
CA SER A 439 -26.22 -18.91 -10.06
C SER A 439 -26.43 -19.92 -8.91
N ASP A 440 -25.41 -20.21 -8.13
CA ASP A 440 -25.43 -21.15 -7.00
C ASP A 440 -25.34 -20.41 -5.65
N ARG A 441 -25.36 -19.08 -5.67
CA ARG A 441 -25.23 -18.22 -4.50
C ARG A 441 -24.11 -18.66 -3.57
N SER A 442 -22.93 -18.87 -4.15
CA SER A 442 -21.76 -19.36 -3.44
C SER A 442 -20.56 -18.45 -3.65
N LEU A 443 -19.76 -18.35 -2.60
CA LEU A 443 -18.48 -17.67 -2.60
C LEU A 443 -17.36 -18.71 -2.49
N PHE A 444 -16.43 -18.71 -3.44
CA PHE A 444 -15.24 -19.56 -3.40
C PHE A 444 -14.05 -18.74 -2.91
N VAL A 445 -13.38 -19.27 -1.90
CA VAL A 445 -12.27 -18.59 -1.21
C VAL A 445 -11.02 -19.45 -1.34
N GLY A 446 -9.97 -18.90 -1.95
CA GLY A 446 -8.65 -19.52 -1.99
C GLY A 446 -7.79 -19.03 -0.82
N LEU A 447 -7.29 -19.97 -0.03
CA LEU A 447 -6.46 -19.76 1.15
C LEU A 447 -5.07 -20.39 0.93
N PRO A 448 -4.07 -20.04 1.74
CA PRO A 448 -2.80 -20.76 1.74
C PRO A 448 -2.97 -22.27 1.96
N SER A 449 -3.87 -22.68 2.85
CA SER A 449 -4.02 -24.10 3.24
C SER A 449 -5.11 -24.87 2.51
N ARG A 450 -6.10 -24.22 1.90
CA ARG A 450 -7.29 -24.88 1.33
C ARG A 450 -8.13 -23.98 0.42
N VAL A 451 -9.11 -24.58 -0.24
CA VAL A 451 -10.22 -23.87 -0.90
C VAL A 451 -11.49 -24.08 -0.10
N LEU A 452 -12.25 -23.00 0.10
CA LEU A 452 -13.58 -23.04 0.76
C LEU A 452 -14.66 -22.64 -0.22
N LYS A 453 -15.84 -23.27 -0.07
CA LYS A 453 -17.11 -22.83 -0.64
C LYS A 453 -18.04 -22.40 0.48
N ILE A 454 -18.56 -21.18 0.36
CA ILE A 454 -19.37 -20.51 1.37
C ILE A 454 -20.72 -20.13 0.75
N PRO A 455 -21.87 -20.50 1.30
CA PRO A 455 -23.14 -20.00 0.81
C PRO A 455 -23.28 -18.49 1.11
N LEU A 456 -23.80 -17.72 0.16
CA LEU A 456 -24.02 -16.29 0.29
C LEU A 456 -25.18 -15.96 1.22
N GLU A 457 -26.15 -16.88 1.31
CA GLU A 457 -27.31 -16.78 2.18
C GLU A 457 -27.23 -17.81 3.34
N ARG A 458 -27.78 -17.44 4.47
CA ARG A 458 -27.89 -18.31 5.67
C ARG A 458 -29.20 -18.04 6.41
N CYS A 459 -30.28 -17.90 5.67
CA CYS A 459 -31.61 -17.59 6.20
C CYS A 459 -32.06 -18.59 7.25
N SER A 460 -31.70 -19.87 7.06
CA SER A 460 -32.02 -20.94 7.99
C SER A 460 -31.47 -20.78 9.44
N ASN A 461 -30.49 -19.88 9.61
CA ASN A 461 -29.91 -19.55 10.92
C ASN A 461 -30.90 -18.73 11.78
N TYR A 462 -31.78 -17.97 11.16
CA TYR A 462 -32.74 -17.11 11.83
C TYR A 462 -34.02 -17.91 12.15
N LYS A 463 -34.30 -18.16 13.43
CA LYS A 463 -35.39 -19.06 13.87
C LYS A 463 -36.70 -18.33 14.15
N THR A 464 -36.67 -17.04 14.43
CA THR A 464 -37.85 -16.22 14.72
C THR A 464 -38.06 -15.16 13.62
N GLU A 465 -39.31 -14.68 13.50
CA GLU A 465 -39.63 -13.58 12.58
C GLU A 465 -38.82 -12.32 12.91
N GLN A 466 -38.62 -12.03 14.19
CA GLN A 466 -37.86 -10.88 14.65
C GLN A 466 -36.39 -10.96 14.27
N ASP A 467 -35.74 -12.13 14.45
CA ASP A 467 -34.36 -12.34 14.08
C ASP A 467 -34.17 -12.24 12.56
N CYS A 468 -35.08 -12.86 11.79
CA CYS A 468 -35.07 -12.87 10.35
C CYS A 468 -35.19 -11.46 9.77
N LEU A 469 -36.18 -10.68 10.21
CA LEU A 469 -36.37 -9.30 9.75
C LEU A 469 -35.32 -8.34 10.33
N GLY A 470 -34.87 -8.63 11.58
CA GLY A 470 -33.84 -7.85 12.25
C GLY A 470 -32.46 -7.95 11.63
N ALA A 471 -32.17 -9.08 10.99
CA ALA A 471 -30.90 -9.29 10.27
C ALA A 471 -30.70 -8.34 9.07
N ARG A 472 -31.76 -7.80 8.50
CA ARG A 472 -31.75 -6.90 7.36
C ARG A 472 -31.00 -7.47 6.16
N ASP A 473 -30.91 -8.80 6.06
CA ASP A 473 -30.18 -9.49 5.01
C ASP A 473 -31.00 -9.49 3.71
N PRO A 474 -30.50 -8.94 2.59
CA PRO A 474 -31.23 -8.89 1.33
C PRO A 474 -31.63 -10.24 0.76
N TYR A 475 -30.92 -11.31 1.11
CA TYR A 475 -31.29 -12.67 0.68
C TYR A 475 -32.48 -13.23 1.42
N CYS A 476 -32.76 -12.73 2.64
CA CYS A 476 -33.65 -13.38 3.60
C CYS A 476 -34.94 -12.60 3.87
N GLY A 477 -36.02 -13.31 4.06
CA GLY A 477 -37.30 -12.79 4.51
C GLY A 477 -38.14 -13.86 5.22
N TRP A 478 -39.10 -13.41 5.98
CA TRP A 478 -39.98 -14.29 6.77
C TRP A 478 -41.18 -14.77 5.96
N ASP A 479 -41.25 -16.06 5.73
CA ASP A 479 -42.44 -16.70 5.14
C ASP A 479 -43.45 -17.00 6.21
N ARG A 480 -44.57 -16.26 6.23
CA ARG A 480 -45.64 -16.38 7.22
C ARG A 480 -46.37 -17.73 7.16
N LYS A 481 -46.39 -18.36 5.97
CA LYS A 481 -47.05 -19.67 5.82
C LYS A 481 -46.17 -20.80 6.32
N LYS A 482 -44.86 -20.77 5.98
CA LYS A 482 -43.87 -21.75 6.46
C LYS A 482 -43.43 -21.49 7.88
N LYS A 483 -43.69 -20.29 8.43
CA LYS A 483 -43.18 -19.82 9.73
C LYS A 483 -41.66 -19.99 9.86
N SER A 484 -40.94 -19.64 8.80
CA SER A 484 -39.50 -19.78 8.73
C SER A 484 -38.89 -18.68 7.92
N CYS A 485 -37.62 -18.38 8.19
CA CYS A 485 -36.80 -17.46 7.40
C CYS A 485 -36.33 -18.19 6.15
N THR A 486 -36.62 -17.64 4.97
CA THR A 486 -36.31 -18.28 3.69
C THR A 486 -35.81 -17.23 2.68
N THR A 487 -35.21 -17.69 1.58
CA THR A 487 -35.01 -16.85 0.42
C THR A 487 -36.33 -16.55 -0.27
N ILE A 488 -36.35 -15.57 -1.17
CA ILE A 488 -37.55 -15.20 -1.93
C ILE A 488 -38.00 -16.36 -2.85
N GLU A 489 -37.04 -17.12 -3.40
CA GLU A 489 -37.33 -18.26 -4.31
C GLU A 489 -37.89 -19.46 -3.57
N ASP A 490 -37.41 -19.72 -2.35
CA ASP A 490 -37.89 -20.80 -1.50
C ASP A 490 -39.20 -20.43 -0.76
N SER A 491 -39.68 -19.21 -0.94
CA SER A 491 -40.92 -18.77 -0.27
C SER A 491 -42.15 -19.47 -0.85
N SER A 492 -43.14 -19.68 0.02
CA SER A 492 -44.39 -20.29 -0.42
C SER A 492 -45.22 -19.39 -1.31
N ASN A 493 -45.15 -18.09 -1.10
CA ASN A 493 -45.82 -17.05 -1.90
C ASN A 493 -45.19 -15.69 -1.57
N MET A 494 -44.87 -14.92 -2.58
CA MET A 494 -44.29 -13.59 -2.45
C MET A 494 -45.15 -12.60 -1.66
N SER A 495 -46.47 -12.75 -1.71
CA SER A 495 -47.40 -11.91 -0.93
C SER A 495 -47.35 -12.20 0.59
N GLN A 496 -46.89 -13.37 1.00
CA GLN A 496 -46.77 -13.80 2.41
C GLN A 496 -45.32 -13.77 2.88
N TRP A 497 -44.38 -13.42 2.00
CA TRP A 497 -42.99 -13.27 2.34
C TRP A 497 -42.71 -11.80 2.66
N SER A 498 -42.23 -11.54 3.87
CA SER A 498 -41.95 -10.20 4.39
C SER A 498 -40.47 -9.98 4.55
N GLN A 499 -40.03 -8.78 4.16
CA GLN A 499 -38.64 -8.33 4.30
C GLN A 499 -38.64 -6.87 4.77
N ASP A 500 -37.73 -6.52 5.63
CA ASP A 500 -37.54 -5.15 6.11
C ASP A 500 -36.07 -4.74 6.02
N ILE A 501 -35.73 -3.93 5.03
CA ILE A 501 -34.40 -3.35 4.82
C ILE A 501 -34.52 -1.82 4.75
N THR A 502 -35.26 -1.23 5.66
CA THR A 502 -35.48 0.22 5.73
C THR A 502 -34.37 0.96 6.48
N LYS A 503 -33.66 0.25 7.36
CA LYS A 503 -32.56 0.75 8.18
C LYS A 503 -31.48 -0.31 8.34
N CYS A 504 -30.27 0.11 8.74
CA CYS A 504 -29.20 -0.82 9.08
C CYS A 504 -29.57 -1.67 10.30
N PRO A 505 -29.01 -2.90 10.42
CA PRO A 505 -29.11 -3.67 11.65
C PRO A 505 -28.62 -2.85 12.85
N GLU A 506 -29.30 -2.94 13.96
CA GLU A 506 -28.86 -2.28 15.18
C GLU A 506 -27.63 -3.02 15.73
N ARG A 507 -26.50 -2.34 15.79
CA ARG A 507 -25.22 -2.90 16.27
C ARG A 507 -25.19 -3.22 17.77
N ASN A 508 -26.25 -2.92 18.52
CA ASN A 508 -26.28 -3.03 19.98
C ASN A 508 -26.64 -4.41 20.51
N LEU A 509 -26.82 -5.42 19.69
CA LEU A 509 -26.95 -6.77 20.14
C LEU A 509 -25.59 -7.45 20.22
N THR A 510 -24.87 -7.19 21.33
CA THR A 510 -23.83 -8.12 21.79
C THR A 510 -24.48 -9.48 21.91
N GLN A 511 -24.15 -10.39 21.01
CA GLN A 511 -24.65 -11.75 21.09
C GLN A 511 -23.65 -12.58 21.87
N ASP A 512 -24.04 -12.95 23.07
CA ASP A 512 -23.23 -13.86 23.88
C ASP A 512 -23.18 -15.25 23.25
N GLY A 513 -22.03 -15.89 23.34
CA GLY A 513 -21.83 -17.23 22.82
C GLY A 513 -22.65 -18.29 23.56
N GLY A 514 -23.25 -19.19 22.81
CA GLY A 514 -23.90 -20.41 23.32
C GLY A 514 -23.17 -21.65 22.80
N PHE A 515 -23.04 -22.67 23.63
CA PHE A 515 -22.45 -23.94 23.18
C PHE A 515 -23.38 -24.69 22.22
N GLY A 516 -22.79 -25.19 21.13
CA GLY A 516 -23.43 -26.14 20.23
C GLY A 516 -23.67 -27.52 20.89
N GLN A 517 -24.24 -28.42 20.11
CA GLN A 517 -24.43 -29.80 20.53
C GLN A 517 -23.10 -30.52 20.77
N TRP A 518 -23.03 -31.39 21.74
CA TRP A 518 -21.89 -32.26 21.94
C TRP A 518 -21.70 -33.18 20.75
N SER A 519 -20.43 -33.36 20.31
CA SER A 519 -20.08 -34.39 19.36
C SER A 519 -20.43 -35.79 19.90
N PRO A 520 -20.58 -36.79 19.05
CA PRO A 520 -20.59 -38.16 19.50
C PRO A 520 -19.34 -38.50 20.31
N TRP A 521 -19.47 -39.45 21.24
CA TRP A 521 -18.31 -39.98 21.95
C TRP A 521 -17.37 -40.69 20.96
N GLN A 522 -16.11 -40.32 20.98
CA GLN A 522 -15.04 -40.89 20.16
C GLN A 522 -13.79 -41.15 21.00
N ALA A 523 -12.87 -42.01 20.50
CA ALA A 523 -11.62 -42.25 21.19
C ALA A 523 -10.82 -40.94 21.32
N CYS A 524 -10.24 -40.65 22.48
CA CYS A 524 -9.38 -39.48 22.64
C CYS A 524 -8.04 -39.74 21.95
N ASN A 525 -7.66 -38.87 21.01
CA ASN A 525 -6.35 -38.90 20.39
C ASN A 525 -5.31 -38.29 21.33
N HIS A 526 -4.24 -39.02 21.59
CA HIS A 526 -3.05 -38.53 22.27
C HIS A 526 -1.86 -38.57 21.30
N ASP A 527 -1.10 -37.50 21.24
CA ASP A 527 0.06 -37.34 20.35
C ASP A 527 1.35 -38.11 20.81
N ASP A 528 1.27 -38.89 21.88
CA ASP A 528 2.42 -39.68 22.34
C ASP A 528 2.30 -41.12 21.83
N GLY A 529 3.04 -41.42 20.75
CA GLY A 529 3.12 -42.71 20.08
C GLY A 529 3.50 -43.91 20.95
N GLY A 530 2.64 -44.28 21.88
CA GLY A 530 2.76 -45.48 22.72
C GLY A 530 1.56 -46.41 22.44
N GLU A 531 1.84 -47.60 21.88
CA GLU A 531 0.87 -48.66 21.78
C GLU A 531 0.29 -49.04 23.17
N GLY A 532 -0.88 -48.53 23.46
CA GLY A 532 -1.67 -48.95 24.63
C GLY A 532 -3.15 -48.70 24.36
N THR A 533 -3.95 -49.73 24.39
CA THR A 533 -5.39 -49.73 24.24
C THR A 533 -6.03 -48.64 25.12
N SER A 534 -6.26 -47.46 24.55
CA SER A 534 -6.96 -46.37 25.25
C SER A 534 -8.44 -46.67 25.27
N THR A 535 -8.97 -46.89 26.46
CA THR A 535 -10.41 -47.02 26.71
C THR A 535 -11.13 -45.67 26.89
N CYS A 536 -10.36 -44.56 26.74
CA CYS A 536 -10.91 -43.24 26.95
C CYS A 536 -11.74 -42.76 25.78
N GLN A 537 -12.87 -42.20 26.06
CA GLN A 537 -13.75 -41.53 25.10
C GLN A 537 -13.83 -40.06 25.41
N CYS A 538 -13.74 -39.23 24.38
CA CYS A 538 -13.90 -37.81 24.44
C CYS A 538 -15.08 -37.36 23.59
N ARG A 539 -15.74 -36.29 24.03
CA ARG A 539 -16.64 -35.51 23.17
C ARG A 539 -16.33 -34.04 23.32
N THR A 540 -16.54 -33.31 22.26
CA THR A 540 -16.28 -31.86 22.21
C THR A 540 -17.55 -31.14 21.80
N ARG A 541 -17.63 -29.87 22.14
CA ARG A 541 -18.63 -28.94 21.61
C ARG A 541 -17.98 -27.59 21.32
N ALA A 542 -18.44 -26.92 20.27
CA ALA A 542 -18.01 -25.60 19.91
C ALA A 542 -18.90 -24.51 20.50
N CYS A 543 -18.35 -23.32 20.66
CA CYS A 543 -19.10 -22.14 21.06
C CYS A 543 -19.64 -21.44 19.80
N ASP A 544 -20.68 -22.04 19.22
CA ASP A 544 -21.18 -21.69 17.89
C ASP A 544 -22.70 -21.65 17.76
N ASN A 545 -23.44 -21.82 18.88
CA ASN A 545 -24.89 -21.84 18.86
C ASN A 545 -25.54 -21.01 20.01
N PRO A 546 -25.61 -19.69 19.86
CA PRO A 546 -25.02 -18.85 18.83
C PRO A 546 -23.52 -18.60 19.04
N ARG A 547 -22.84 -18.22 18.01
CA ARG A 547 -21.44 -17.76 18.11
C ARG A 547 -21.41 -16.36 18.74
N PRO A 548 -20.48 -16.05 19.67
CA PRO A 548 -20.36 -14.70 20.20
C PRO A 548 -20.03 -13.71 19.10
N GLN A 549 -20.80 -12.64 19.01
CA GLN A 549 -20.63 -11.59 17.99
C GLN A 549 -20.66 -10.21 18.64
N CYS A 550 -20.04 -9.24 17.99
CA CYS A 550 -20.05 -7.83 18.39
C CYS A 550 -19.60 -7.55 19.84
N GLY A 551 -18.61 -8.31 20.35
CA GLY A 551 -18.10 -8.17 21.72
C GLY A 551 -18.90 -8.93 22.77
N GLY A 552 -19.82 -9.83 22.38
CA GLY A 552 -20.51 -10.76 23.27
C GLY A 552 -19.55 -11.70 24.00
N MET A 553 -19.94 -12.12 25.18
CA MET A 553 -19.15 -13.01 26.04
C MET A 553 -18.93 -14.36 25.36
N LYS A 554 -17.71 -14.90 25.44
CA LYS A 554 -17.44 -16.28 25.04
C LYS A 554 -18.19 -17.27 25.94
N CYS A 555 -18.50 -18.46 25.41
CA CYS A 555 -19.14 -19.52 26.18
C CYS A 555 -18.36 -19.83 27.46
N VAL A 556 -19.05 -19.83 28.59
CA VAL A 556 -18.50 -20.17 29.90
C VAL A 556 -18.81 -21.63 30.21
N GLY A 557 -17.78 -22.44 30.41
CA GLY A 557 -17.94 -23.87 30.77
C GLY A 557 -16.97 -24.78 30.01
N ALA A 558 -17.08 -26.09 30.25
CA ALA A 558 -16.25 -27.08 29.59
C ALA A 558 -16.70 -27.30 28.13
N ASN A 559 -15.75 -27.17 27.18
CA ASN A 559 -15.93 -27.49 25.78
C ASN A 559 -15.47 -28.93 25.43
N ILE A 560 -14.87 -29.64 26.38
CA ILE A 560 -14.45 -31.04 26.25
C ILE A 560 -14.95 -31.83 27.43
N GLU A 561 -15.48 -33.02 27.20
CA GLU A 561 -15.90 -33.99 28.21
C GLU A 561 -15.25 -35.35 27.94
N VAL A 562 -14.79 -35.98 29.00
CA VAL A 562 -14.02 -37.25 28.92
C VAL A 562 -14.66 -38.32 29.77
N ALA A 563 -14.78 -39.54 29.25
CA ALA A 563 -15.36 -40.69 29.92
C ALA A 563 -14.47 -41.93 29.77
N ASN A 564 -14.63 -42.87 30.75
CA ASN A 564 -14.02 -44.22 30.71
C ASN A 564 -12.51 -44.30 30.63
N CYS A 565 -11.77 -43.49 31.38
CA CYS A 565 -10.31 -43.53 31.42
C CYS A 565 -9.78 -44.30 32.63
N SER A 566 -8.70 -45.08 32.47
CA SER A 566 -8.17 -45.94 33.52
C SER A 566 -7.38 -45.22 34.61
N ARG A 567 -6.83 -44.01 34.33
CA ARG A 567 -6.16 -43.17 35.33
C ARG A 567 -6.31 -41.70 34.99
N ASN A 568 -7.10 -41.01 35.76
CA ASN A 568 -7.35 -39.57 35.59
C ASN A 568 -6.19 -38.74 36.13
N GLY A 569 -5.81 -37.68 35.43
CA GLY A 569 -4.95 -36.62 35.95
C GLY A 569 -5.64 -35.88 37.10
N GLY A 570 -4.89 -35.51 38.10
CA GLY A 570 -5.30 -34.65 39.17
C GLY A 570 -4.51 -33.35 39.16
N TRP A 571 -5.19 -32.25 39.47
CA TRP A 571 -4.50 -30.99 39.69
C TRP A 571 -3.65 -31.02 40.93
N THR A 572 -2.41 -30.45 40.85
CA THR A 572 -1.72 -30.07 42.07
C THR A 572 -2.56 -29.02 42.79
N PRO A 573 -2.39 -28.82 44.09
CA PRO A 573 -2.82 -27.59 44.72
C PRO A 573 -2.34 -26.39 43.92
N TRP A 574 -3.11 -25.33 43.92
CA TRP A 574 -2.65 -24.05 43.38
C TRP A 574 -1.38 -23.64 44.13
N SER A 575 -0.40 -23.11 43.40
CA SER A 575 0.71 -22.40 44.04
C SER A 575 0.18 -21.25 44.89
N SER A 576 0.96 -20.76 45.80
CA SER A 576 0.71 -19.44 46.36
C SER A 576 0.60 -18.43 45.22
N TRP A 577 -0.14 -17.37 45.44
CA TRP A 577 -0.14 -16.25 44.54
C TRP A 577 1.29 -15.70 44.44
N ALA A 578 1.77 -15.50 43.23
CA ALA A 578 3.02 -14.80 43.00
C ALA A 578 2.96 -13.37 43.55
N GLU A 579 4.06 -12.75 43.74
CA GLU A 579 4.09 -11.34 44.11
C GLU A 579 3.37 -10.52 43.03
N CYS A 580 2.70 -9.46 43.46
CA CYS A 580 2.05 -8.55 42.56
C CYS A 580 3.00 -8.04 41.50
N SER A 581 2.61 -8.06 40.24
CA SER A 581 3.40 -7.58 39.11
C SER A 581 3.85 -6.12 39.24
N THR A 582 3.22 -5.41 40.16
CA THR A 582 3.59 -4.04 40.52
C THR A 582 3.74 -3.92 42.03
N SER A 583 4.70 -3.15 42.48
CA SER A 583 4.90 -2.84 43.92
C SER A 583 3.84 -1.85 44.46
N CYS A 584 3.18 -1.17 43.58
CA CYS A 584 2.11 -0.20 43.86
C CYS A 584 1.25 -0.02 42.60
N GLY A 585 0.04 0.53 42.74
CA GLY A 585 -0.94 0.63 41.67
C GLY A 585 -1.52 -0.73 41.29
N ILE A 586 -2.52 -0.74 40.45
CA ILE A 586 -3.19 -1.95 40.00
C ILE A 586 -2.18 -2.84 39.26
N GLY A 587 -1.92 -4.01 39.78
CA GLY A 587 -1.09 -5.06 39.18
C GLY A 587 -1.87 -6.35 39.12
N PHE A 588 -1.21 -7.41 38.65
CA PHE A 588 -1.75 -8.75 38.59
C PHE A 588 -0.89 -9.70 39.44
N GLU A 589 -1.54 -10.52 40.25
CA GLU A 589 -0.95 -11.70 40.88
C GLU A 589 -1.37 -12.91 40.08
N VAL A 590 -0.45 -13.81 39.92
CA VAL A 590 -0.64 -15.05 39.15
C VAL A 590 -0.41 -16.25 40.08
N ARG A 591 -1.29 -17.26 40.00
CA ARG A 591 -1.02 -18.56 40.57
C ARG A 591 -1.13 -19.63 39.52
N GLN A 592 -0.41 -20.69 39.69
CA GLN A 592 -0.37 -21.80 38.74
C GLN A 592 -0.56 -23.14 39.45
N ARG A 593 -1.05 -24.08 38.69
CA ARG A 593 -1.12 -25.50 39.10
C ARG A 593 -0.78 -26.36 37.90
N SER A 594 -0.31 -27.54 38.15
CA SER A 594 0.00 -28.49 37.09
C SER A 594 -0.85 -29.75 37.21
N CYS A 595 -1.19 -30.34 36.06
CA CYS A 595 -1.96 -31.57 35.99
C CYS A 595 -1.03 -32.81 36.14
N ASN A 596 -0.39 -32.96 37.30
CA ASN A 596 0.60 -34.02 37.54
C ASN A 596 0.46 -34.69 38.93
N ASN A 597 -0.64 -34.46 39.62
CA ASN A 597 -0.89 -35.09 40.95
C ASN A 597 -2.27 -35.83 40.99
N PRO A 598 -2.33 -37.04 40.45
CA PRO A 598 -1.33 -37.79 39.69
C PRO A 598 -1.28 -37.29 38.24
N ALA A 599 -0.17 -37.52 37.54
CA ALA A 599 -0.11 -37.27 36.07
C ALA A 599 -1.05 -38.23 35.34
N PRO A 600 -1.80 -37.78 34.39
CA PRO A 600 -2.63 -38.63 33.53
C PRO A 600 -1.74 -39.64 32.81
N ARG A 601 -2.05 -40.90 32.87
CA ARG A 601 -1.36 -41.99 32.18
C ARG A 601 -2.36 -42.98 31.58
N HIS A 602 -1.99 -43.62 30.48
CA HIS A 602 -2.78 -44.67 29.83
C HIS A 602 -4.21 -44.25 29.49
N GLY A 603 -4.34 -43.07 28.87
CA GLY A 603 -5.66 -42.54 28.47
C GLY A 603 -6.48 -41.96 29.59
N GLY A 604 -5.91 -41.67 30.76
CA GLY A 604 -6.56 -40.98 31.84
C GLY A 604 -6.91 -39.55 31.53
N ARG A 605 -7.97 -39.02 32.12
CA ARG A 605 -8.44 -37.64 31.89
C ARG A 605 -7.33 -36.63 32.20
N VAL A 606 -7.05 -35.73 31.26
CA VAL A 606 -6.30 -34.52 31.57
C VAL A 606 -7.16 -33.66 32.51
N CYS A 607 -6.50 -32.89 33.35
CA CYS A 607 -7.20 -31.99 34.25
C CYS A 607 -8.00 -30.95 33.48
N VAL A 608 -9.29 -30.88 33.75
CA VAL A 608 -10.19 -29.86 33.15
C VAL A 608 -10.13 -28.59 34.00
N GLY A 609 -10.01 -27.48 33.35
CA GLY A 609 -9.94 -26.15 33.98
C GLY A 609 -8.60 -25.44 33.74
N GLN A 610 -8.50 -24.23 34.24
CA GLN A 610 -7.31 -23.39 33.99
C GLN A 610 -6.12 -23.84 34.85
N ALA A 611 -4.94 -23.91 34.21
CA ALA A 611 -3.66 -24.15 34.89
C ALA A 611 -3.09 -22.88 35.51
N ARG A 612 -3.57 -21.73 35.08
CA ARG A 612 -3.12 -20.41 35.50
C ARG A 612 -4.35 -19.54 35.82
N GLU A 613 -4.26 -18.81 36.91
CA GLU A 613 -5.27 -17.86 37.35
C GLU A 613 -4.62 -16.53 37.66
N GLU A 614 -5.28 -15.44 37.29
CA GLU A 614 -4.81 -14.08 37.52
C GLU A 614 -5.88 -13.30 38.29
N ARG A 615 -5.43 -12.45 39.19
CA ARG A 615 -6.30 -11.50 39.88
C ARG A 615 -5.63 -10.15 40.01
N LEU A 616 -6.42 -9.12 40.17
CA LEU A 616 -5.92 -7.78 40.44
C LEU A 616 -5.35 -7.70 41.85
N CYS A 617 -4.27 -6.97 42.00
CA CYS A 617 -3.62 -6.71 43.27
C CYS A 617 -3.26 -5.22 43.39
N ASN A 618 -2.93 -4.80 44.62
CA ASN A 618 -2.61 -3.41 44.93
C ASN A 618 -3.71 -2.39 44.59
N GLU A 619 -4.96 -2.76 44.46
CA GLU A 619 -6.06 -1.85 44.13
C GLU A 619 -6.17 -0.63 45.04
N LYS A 620 -5.76 -0.76 46.29
CA LYS A 620 -5.77 0.31 47.32
C LYS A 620 -4.42 0.94 47.56
N LYS A 621 -3.32 0.40 47.00
CA LYS A 621 -1.97 0.89 47.16
C LYS A 621 -1.60 1.79 45.98
N LEU A 622 -1.92 3.05 46.09
CA LEU A 622 -1.53 4.04 45.11
C LEU A 622 -0.01 4.06 44.98
N CYS A 623 0.50 4.07 43.77
CA CYS A 623 1.90 4.33 43.52
C CYS A 623 2.22 5.75 44.01
N PRO A 624 3.42 5.96 44.60
CA PRO A 624 3.98 7.29 44.68
C PRO A 624 3.93 7.80 43.23
N VAL A 625 3.29 8.94 43.04
CA VAL A 625 3.04 9.51 41.71
C VAL A 625 4.33 9.47 40.93
N PRO A 626 4.43 8.63 39.86
CA PRO A 626 5.68 8.53 39.14
C PRO A 626 5.97 9.86 38.49
N VAL A 627 7.24 10.20 38.48
CA VAL A 627 7.76 11.30 37.67
C VAL A 627 7.26 11.05 36.26
N SER A 628 6.28 11.79 35.84
CA SER A 628 5.64 11.61 34.53
C SER A 628 5.74 12.89 33.71
N TRP A 629 5.81 12.69 32.42
CA TRP A 629 5.69 13.80 31.52
C TRP A 629 4.26 14.34 31.52
N VAL A 630 4.12 15.63 31.71
CA VAL A 630 2.89 16.33 31.36
C VAL A 630 2.64 16.16 29.86
N SER A 631 1.39 16.17 29.47
CA SER A 631 1.04 16.13 28.04
C SER A 631 1.82 17.19 27.26
N TRP A 632 2.22 16.84 26.04
CA TRP A 632 2.92 17.77 25.17
C TRP A 632 2.14 19.08 25.01
N SER A 633 2.84 20.20 25.06
CA SER A 633 2.28 21.48 24.64
C SER A 633 1.79 21.41 23.19
N ALA A 634 0.93 22.31 22.80
CA ALA A 634 0.64 22.53 21.40
C ALA A 634 1.95 22.82 20.64
N TRP A 635 2.00 22.41 19.38
CA TRP A 635 3.12 22.74 18.52
C TRP A 635 3.28 24.26 18.38
N SER A 636 4.52 24.73 18.43
CA SER A 636 4.83 26.11 18.13
C SER A 636 4.40 26.49 16.71
N LYS A 637 4.31 27.76 16.42
CA LYS A 637 4.21 28.18 15.03
C LYS A 637 5.41 27.69 14.25
N CYS A 638 5.20 27.29 13.01
CA CYS A 638 6.29 26.90 12.13
C CYS A 638 7.27 28.05 11.93
N SER A 639 8.56 27.76 11.92
CA SER A 639 9.62 28.76 11.73
C SER A 639 9.50 29.51 10.41
N VAL A 640 8.85 28.90 9.41
CA VAL A 640 8.58 29.51 8.10
C VAL A 640 7.16 29.19 7.65
N ALA A 641 6.61 30.05 6.82
CA ALA A 641 5.23 29.89 6.32
C ALA A 641 5.13 28.81 5.24
N CYS A 642 6.22 28.44 4.58
CA CYS A 642 6.28 27.45 3.50
C CYS A 642 7.75 27.07 3.22
N GLY A 643 7.98 26.05 2.42
CA GLY A 643 9.32 25.65 1.96
C GLY A 643 10.12 24.82 2.97
N GLY A 644 9.45 24.24 3.96
CA GLY A 644 10.06 23.39 4.94
C GLY A 644 10.63 24.15 6.13
N GLY A 645 9.83 24.31 7.17
CA GLY A 645 10.22 24.84 8.45
C GLY A 645 10.27 23.79 9.54
N VAL A 646 10.54 24.22 10.73
CA VAL A 646 10.55 23.40 11.93
C VAL A 646 9.63 24.04 12.97
N GLN A 647 8.78 23.22 13.57
CA GLN A 647 7.98 23.55 14.74
C GLN A 647 8.43 22.67 15.88
N SER A 648 8.33 23.19 17.07
CA SER A 648 8.71 22.48 18.28
C SER A 648 7.55 22.40 19.25
N ARG A 649 7.55 21.39 20.10
CA ARG A 649 6.69 21.33 21.27
C ARG A 649 7.50 20.90 22.48
N VAL A 650 7.06 21.33 23.60
CA VAL A 650 7.73 21.06 24.87
C VAL A 650 6.77 20.33 25.79
N ARG A 651 7.33 19.60 26.74
CA ARG A 651 6.62 19.01 27.86
C ARG A 651 7.46 19.21 29.12
N THR A 652 6.80 19.33 30.20
CA THR A 652 7.43 19.47 31.52
C THR A 652 7.33 18.16 32.29
N CYS A 653 8.30 17.91 33.10
CA CYS A 653 8.30 16.78 34.01
C CYS A 653 7.48 17.16 35.24
N GLU A 654 6.45 16.38 35.55
CA GLU A 654 5.60 16.56 36.72
C GLU A 654 6.12 15.66 37.85
N ASN A 655 6.19 16.21 39.06
CA ASN A 655 6.65 15.50 40.26
C ASN A 655 8.14 15.11 40.30
N GLY A 656 9.01 15.75 39.50
CA GLY A 656 10.44 15.57 39.53
C GLY A 656 11.19 16.45 38.54
N ASN A 657 12.52 16.55 38.73
CA ASN A 657 13.36 17.40 37.88
C ASN A 657 13.84 16.70 36.61
N THR A 658 13.69 15.37 36.50
CA THR A 658 14.17 14.58 35.37
C THR A 658 13.23 13.42 35.07
N CYS A 659 12.58 13.49 33.93
CA CYS A 659 11.81 12.40 33.36
C CYS A 659 12.62 11.69 32.25
N PRO A 660 12.48 10.38 32.05
CA PRO A 660 13.19 9.69 30.98
C PRO A 660 12.65 10.12 29.60
N GLY A 661 13.55 10.43 28.68
CA GLY A 661 13.22 10.89 27.32
C GLY A 661 13.43 12.41 27.14
N CYS A 662 13.10 12.89 25.93
CA CYS A 662 13.34 14.28 25.57
C CYS A 662 12.19 15.20 26.01
N PRO A 663 12.49 16.36 26.62
CA PRO A 663 11.50 17.37 26.96
C PRO A 663 11.05 18.21 25.76
N LEU A 664 11.77 18.12 24.66
CA LEU A 664 11.59 18.94 23.48
C LEU A 664 11.54 18.02 22.25
N GLU A 665 10.57 18.23 21.41
CA GLU A 665 10.40 17.52 20.16
C GLU A 665 10.30 18.50 19.00
N TYR A 666 10.95 18.17 17.89
CA TYR A 666 10.92 18.94 16.66
C TYR A 666 10.22 18.17 15.57
N LYS A 667 9.43 18.84 14.79
CA LYS A 667 8.73 18.30 13.63
C LYS A 667 8.88 19.25 12.45
N ALA A 668 9.14 18.70 11.29
CA ALA A 668 9.06 19.45 10.05
C ALA A 668 7.62 19.93 9.81
N CYS A 669 7.49 21.16 9.33
CA CYS A 669 6.22 21.79 9.07
C CYS A 669 6.28 22.65 7.81
N ASN A 670 5.13 22.96 7.24
CA ASN A 670 5.00 23.78 6.03
C ASN A 670 5.95 23.31 4.93
N LEU A 671 5.95 21.98 4.70
CA LEU A 671 6.81 21.32 3.71
C LEU A 671 6.43 21.67 2.28
N ASP A 672 5.24 22.19 2.08
CA ASP A 672 4.79 22.67 0.78
C ASP A 672 5.73 23.74 0.26
N ALA A 673 6.13 23.63 -0.99
CA ALA A 673 6.94 24.63 -1.63
C ALA A 673 6.22 25.99 -1.53
N CYS A 674 6.97 27.01 -1.18
CA CYS A 674 6.40 28.37 -1.13
C CYS A 674 5.78 28.72 -2.47
N ALA A 675 4.57 29.26 -2.45
CA ALA A 675 3.92 29.74 -3.65
C ALA A 675 4.83 30.78 -4.33
N GLU A 676 5.22 30.49 -5.56
CA GLU A 676 6.05 31.40 -6.33
C GLU A 676 5.27 32.69 -6.61
N VAL A 677 5.70 33.79 -6.05
CA VAL A 677 5.20 35.10 -6.44
C VAL A 677 5.92 35.50 -7.73
N LYS A 678 5.24 35.39 -8.84
CA LYS A 678 5.70 35.94 -10.11
C LYS A 678 5.52 37.44 -10.08
N ARG A 679 6.59 38.19 -9.91
CA ARG A 679 6.60 39.64 -10.14
C ARG A 679 7.21 39.90 -11.51
N THR A 680 6.50 40.61 -12.36
CA THR A 680 7.05 41.12 -13.62
C THR A 680 7.56 42.52 -13.37
N THR A 681 8.80 42.78 -13.84
CA THR A 681 9.30 44.16 -13.89
C THR A 681 8.42 45.01 -14.82
N PRO A 682 8.32 46.31 -14.62
CA PRO A 682 7.79 47.21 -15.64
C PRO A 682 8.52 46.97 -16.95
N TRP A 683 7.86 47.24 -18.05
CA TRP A 683 8.52 47.25 -19.34
C TRP A 683 9.61 48.33 -19.35
N THR A 684 10.75 48.03 -19.94
CA THR A 684 11.72 49.08 -20.30
C THR A 684 11.04 50.07 -21.29
N PRO A 685 11.49 51.32 -21.35
CA PRO A 685 11.12 52.18 -22.46
C PRO A 685 11.47 51.46 -23.80
N TRP A 686 10.75 51.84 -24.84
CA TRP A 686 11.08 51.39 -26.17
C TRP A 686 12.48 51.87 -26.58
N TYR A 687 13.33 51.03 -27.11
CA TYR A 687 14.66 51.35 -27.61
C TYR A 687 14.83 50.79 -29.00
N PRO A 688 15.54 51.53 -29.90
CA PRO A 688 15.76 51.08 -31.26
C PRO A 688 16.73 49.88 -31.33
N VAL A 689 16.42 48.91 -32.16
CA VAL A 689 17.22 47.68 -32.34
C VAL A 689 17.83 47.66 -33.72
N ASN A 690 17.15 48.11 -34.77
CA ASN A 690 17.66 48.13 -36.15
C ASN A 690 16.82 49.06 -37.04
N VAL A 691 17.42 49.51 -38.13
CA VAL A 691 16.73 50.22 -39.22
C VAL A 691 16.53 49.22 -40.36
N THR A 692 15.32 48.97 -40.80
CA THR A 692 15.06 48.11 -41.94
C THR A 692 15.38 48.83 -43.24
N GLN A 693 15.74 48.11 -44.31
CA GLN A 693 16.09 48.70 -45.63
C GLN A 693 14.99 49.55 -46.30
N MET A 694 13.77 49.61 -45.70
CA MET A 694 12.63 50.41 -46.18
C MET A 694 12.34 51.64 -45.30
N GLY A 695 13.26 52.07 -44.46
CA GLY A 695 13.05 53.30 -43.70
C GLY A 695 12.18 53.19 -42.42
N ALA A 696 11.75 52.02 -42.04
CA ALA A 696 11.03 51.81 -40.80
C ALA A 696 12.00 51.48 -39.63
N ARG A 697 11.79 52.09 -38.47
CA ARG A 697 12.61 51.87 -37.29
C ARG A 697 11.98 50.75 -36.41
N LYS A 698 12.72 49.65 -36.19
CA LYS A 698 12.33 48.58 -35.28
C LYS A 698 12.73 48.95 -33.88
N GLU A 699 11.74 49.06 -33.00
CA GLU A 699 11.92 49.32 -31.58
C GLU A 699 11.56 48.10 -30.74
N GLN A 700 12.22 47.94 -29.62
CA GLN A 700 12.06 46.81 -28.74
C GLN A 700 11.95 47.32 -27.28
N ARG A 701 11.10 46.63 -26.48
CA ARG A 701 11.05 46.78 -25.05
C ARG A 701 11.12 45.42 -24.38
N VAL A 702 11.67 45.37 -23.19
CA VAL A 702 11.95 44.15 -22.48
C VAL A 702 11.37 44.24 -21.07
N ARG A 703 10.80 43.16 -20.58
CA ARG A 703 10.53 42.99 -19.16
C ARG A 703 11.00 41.61 -18.72
N TYR A 704 11.34 41.50 -17.47
CA TYR A 704 11.75 40.25 -16.82
C TYR A 704 10.63 39.75 -15.89
N THR A 705 10.45 38.46 -15.86
CA THR A 705 9.62 37.82 -14.83
C THR A 705 10.55 37.38 -13.74
N CYS A 706 10.42 37.95 -12.55
CA CYS A 706 11.16 37.55 -11.36
C CYS A 706 10.32 36.55 -10.58
N ARG A 707 10.90 35.45 -10.14
CA ARG A 707 10.30 34.50 -9.24
C ARG A 707 10.93 34.71 -7.87
N ALA A 708 10.11 34.90 -6.87
CA ALA A 708 10.55 34.94 -5.48
C ALA A 708 9.83 33.82 -4.73
N LEU A 709 10.55 33.04 -3.95
CA LEU A 709 9.96 32.17 -2.94
C LEU A 709 9.48 33.02 -1.79
N LEU A 710 8.25 32.79 -1.32
CA LEU A 710 7.62 33.61 -0.26
C LEU A 710 8.37 33.58 1.09
N ALA A 711 9.26 32.58 1.29
CA ALA A 711 10.05 32.48 2.53
C ALA A 711 11.15 33.56 2.64
N ASP A 712 11.65 34.07 1.54
CA ASP A 712 12.61 35.17 1.52
C ASP A 712 12.33 36.08 0.30
N PRO A 713 11.60 37.21 0.49
CA PRO A 713 11.26 38.13 -0.58
C PRO A 713 12.47 38.85 -1.19
N HIS A 714 13.66 38.70 -0.63
CA HIS A 714 14.91 39.23 -1.18
C HIS A 714 15.63 38.25 -2.14
N ASP A 715 15.23 36.99 -2.14
CA ASP A 715 15.75 35.95 -3.06
C ASP A 715 15.02 36.00 -4.41
N LEU A 716 15.34 36.99 -5.21
CA LEU A 716 14.81 37.15 -6.56
C LEU A 716 15.59 36.31 -7.57
N GLN A 717 14.97 35.25 -8.10
CA GLN A 717 15.52 34.54 -9.27
C GLN A 717 14.99 35.19 -10.55
N LEU A 718 15.91 35.57 -11.45
CA LEU A 718 15.55 36.09 -12.77
C LEU A 718 14.92 34.96 -13.62
N GLY A 719 13.64 35.10 -13.91
CA GLY A 719 12.93 34.20 -14.78
C GLY A 719 13.03 34.61 -16.27
N LYS A 720 12.12 34.11 -17.08
CA LYS A 720 12.11 34.33 -18.55
C LYS A 720 12.02 35.81 -18.90
N ARG A 721 12.83 36.23 -19.87
CA ARG A 721 12.78 37.54 -20.50
C ARG A 721 11.66 37.55 -21.54
N LYS A 722 10.73 38.51 -21.45
CA LYS A 722 9.74 38.78 -22.51
C LYS A 722 10.20 40.00 -23.28
N ILE A 723 10.20 39.87 -24.59
CA ILE A 723 10.58 40.91 -25.53
C ILE A 723 9.37 41.25 -26.40
N GLU A 724 9.10 42.49 -26.57
CA GLU A 724 8.05 42.99 -27.43
C GLU A 724 8.68 43.95 -28.46
N THR A 725 8.35 43.76 -29.72
CA THR A 725 8.90 44.52 -30.83
C THR A 725 7.78 45.30 -31.52
N ARG A 726 8.12 46.49 -32.01
CA ARG A 726 7.24 47.30 -32.88
C ARG A 726 8.00 47.91 -34.03
N LEU A 727 7.32 48.17 -35.11
CA LEU A 727 7.84 48.88 -36.27
C LEU A 727 7.25 50.29 -36.24
N CYS A 728 8.11 51.29 -36.33
CA CYS A 728 7.75 52.70 -36.34
C CYS A 728 8.19 53.33 -37.68
N PRO A 729 7.33 54.05 -38.41
CA PRO A 729 7.77 54.77 -39.63
C PRO A 729 8.67 55.95 -39.25
N THR A 730 9.67 56.23 -40.11
CA THR A 730 10.54 57.37 -39.96
C THR A 730 9.93 58.61 -40.60
N GLY A 731 9.33 59.47 -39.79
CA GLY A 731 8.73 60.75 -40.19
C GLY A 731 8.11 61.46 -39.00
N ASP A 732 8.25 62.80 -38.93
CA ASP A 732 7.84 63.65 -37.81
C ASP A 732 6.31 63.79 -37.63
N GLY A 733 5.52 62.87 -38.01
CA GLY A 733 4.08 62.79 -37.77
C GLY A 733 3.74 61.67 -36.85
N ALA A 734 2.95 61.90 -35.85
CA ALA A 734 2.48 60.92 -34.84
C ALA A 734 1.61 59.77 -35.45
N ALA A 735 2.22 58.94 -36.31
CA ALA A 735 1.60 57.74 -36.78
C ALA A 735 1.82 56.61 -35.78
N ALA A 736 0.77 55.87 -35.40
CA ALA A 736 0.80 54.77 -34.46
C ALA A 736 1.75 53.66 -34.94
N CYS A 737 2.67 53.24 -34.09
CA CYS A 737 3.55 52.09 -34.34
C CYS A 737 2.75 50.77 -34.29
N GLU A 738 2.86 49.91 -35.31
CA GLU A 738 2.25 48.59 -35.29
C GLU A 738 3.05 47.62 -34.37
N THR A 739 2.33 46.95 -33.49
CA THR A 739 2.93 45.92 -32.60
C THR A 739 2.83 44.55 -33.25
N ASP A 740 3.98 43.95 -33.54
CA ASP A 740 4.09 42.57 -33.98
C ASP A 740 4.12 41.64 -32.73
N GLY A 741 3.43 40.49 -32.81
CA GLY A 741 3.11 39.60 -31.67
C GLY A 741 4.29 39.16 -30.81
N LEU A 742 3.97 38.63 -29.64
CA LEU A 742 4.86 38.06 -28.62
C LEU A 742 5.73 36.91 -29.19
N VAL A 743 7.03 37.14 -29.34
CA VAL A 743 8.00 36.07 -29.64
C VAL A 743 8.83 35.72 -28.39
N GLU A 744 8.70 34.47 -27.95
CA GLU A 744 9.61 33.87 -26.96
C GLU A 744 10.89 33.49 -27.69
N ASP A 745 11.98 34.17 -27.43
CA ASP A 745 13.25 33.97 -28.12
C ASP A 745 14.26 33.16 -27.32
N LEU A 746 14.68 32.08 -27.96
CA LEU A 746 15.92 31.34 -27.72
C LEU A 746 17.11 32.12 -28.35
N LEU A 747 18.12 32.38 -27.52
CA LEU A 747 19.42 32.92 -27.83
C LEU A 747 19.85 32.87 -29.31
N ARG A 748 19.92 34.01 -29.98
CA ARG A 748 20.88 34.28 -31.05
C ARG A 748 21.40 35.70 -31.00
N MET A 749 22.73 35.80 -30.86
CA MET A 749 23.45 37.05 -31.00
C MET A 749 23.34 37.57 -32.44
N GLY A 750 22.85 38.76 -32.61
CA GLY A 750 22.94 39.54 -33.84
C GLY A 750 23.64 40.89 -33.61
N ARG A 751 24.59 41.20 -34.44
CA ARG A 751 25.49 42.35 -34.43
C ARG A 751 24.81 43.73 -34.31
N PRO A 752 25.54 44.76 -33.81
CA PRO A 752 25.01 46.07 -33.53
C PRO A 752 24.98 46.96 -34.80
N VAL A 753 23.98 47.77 -34.91
CA VAL A 753 23.91 48.78 -35.97
C VAL A 753 23.58 50.17 -35.41
N THR A 754 24.40 51.06 -35.81
CA THR A 754 24.41 52.54 -35.82
C THR A 754 24.32 53.29 -34.51
N ARG A 755 25.51 53.72 -34.12
CA ARG A 755 25.87 54.78 -33.19
C ARG A 755 25.12 56.07 -33.46
N VAL A 756 24.50 56.60 -32.45
CA VAL A 756 24.37 58.05 -32.26
C VAL A 756 25.81 58.51 -32.00
N GLN A 757 26.36 59.41 -32.81
CA GLN A 757 27.73 59.87 -32.68
C GLN A 757 27.97 60.38 -31.27
N GLY A 758 28.90 59.76 -30.56
CA GLY A 758 29.48 60.30 -29.36
C GLY A 758 29.10 59.66 -27.99
N ALA A 759 28.10 58.77 -27.89
CA ALA A 759 27.80 58.13 -26.63
C ALA A 759 28.51 56.78 -26.49
N ALA A 760 29.19 56.55 -25.38
CA ALA A 760 29.93 55.29 -25.11
C ALA A 760 29.64 54.75 -23.72
N TRP A 761 29.65 53.41 -23.61
CA TRP A 761 29.62 52.75 -22.31
C TRP A 761 30.94 52.97 -21.58
N SER A 762 30.85 53.25 -20.27
CA SER A 762 31.96 53.09 -19.35
C SER A 762 32.43 51.64 -19.35
N SER A 763 33.65 51.39 -18.89
CA SER A 763 34.08 50.05 -18.51
C SER A 763 33.10 49.47 -17.46
N TRP A 764 32.94 48.14 -17.46
CA TRP A 764 32.20 47.49 -16.42
C TRP A 764 32.86 47.71 -15.07
N GLU A 765 32.04 48.02 -14.05
CA GLU A 765 32.47 48.01 -12.66
C GLU A 765 32.88 46.58 -12.26
N THR A 766 33.59 46.43 -11.18
CA THR A 766 33.94 45.15 -10.59
C THR A 766 32.67 44.44 -10.13
N TRP A 767 32.70 43.14 -10.16
CA TRP A 767 31.60 42.34 -9.67
C TRP A 767 31.33 42.65 -8.17
N SER A 768 30.09 42.80 -7.78
CA SER A 768 29.67 42.88 -6.39
C SER A 768 30.05 41.58 -5.64
N ALA A 769 30.07 41.61 -4.32
CA ALA A 769 30.11 40.41 -3.51
C ALA A 769 28.95 39.47 -3.89
N CYS A 770 29.11 38.17 -3.69
CA CYS A 770 28.03 37.23 -3.89
C CYS A 770 26.93 37.45 -2.84
N SER A 771 25.67 37.36 -3.23
CA SER A 771 24.51 37.56 -2.34
C SER A 771 24.38 36.48 -1.28
N LYS A 772 25.06 35.33 -1.45
CA LYS A 772 25.07 34.22 -0.49
C LYS A 772 26.44 33.57 -0.41
N GLU A 773 26.79 33.05 0.77
CA GLU A 773 28.03 32.32 0.97
C GLU A 773 27.99 30.89 0.41
N CYS A 774 26.80 30.29 0.31
CA CYS A 774 26.55 28.97 -0.27
C CYS A 774 25.11 28.87 -0.78
N SER A 775 24.74 27.76 -1.44
CA SER A 775 23.39 27.48 -1.95
C SER A 775 22.91 28.44 -3.04
N LYS A 776 23.81 28.73 -3.96
CA LYS A 776 23.58 29.50 -5.18
C LYS A 776 23.13 30.95 -4.91
N GLY A 777 24.12 31.84 -4.86
CA GLY A 777 23.90 33.27 -4.88
C GLY A 777 24.09 33.88 -6.29
N PHE A 778 23.96 35.18 -6.39
CA PHE A 778 24.26 35.96 -7.59
C PHE A 778 25.11 37.18 -7.25
N ARG A 779 25.91 37.60 -8.22
CA ARG A 779 26.68 38.86 -8.17
C ARG A 779 26.34 39.70 -9.38
N THR A 780 26.53 41.01 -9.24
CA THR A 780 26.15 41.99 -10.26
C THR A 780 27.30 42.88 -10.57
N ARG A 781 27.39 43.37 -11.82
CA ARG A 781 28.23 44.48 -12.19
C ARG A 781 27.46 45.48 -13.06
N LYS A 782 27.85 46.74 -13.01
CA LYS A 782 27.17 47.84 -13.67
C LYS A 782 28.12 48.56 -14.60
N ARG A 783 27.57 49.30 -15.55
CA ARG A 783 28.24 50.25 -16.38
C ARG A 783 27.30 51.40 -16.72
N SER A 784 27.82 52.57 -16.93
CA SER A 784 27.08 53.78 -17.25
C SER A 784 27.33 54.20 -18.71
N CYS A 785 26.29 54.72 -19.33
CA CYS A 785 26.39 55.29 -20.65
C CYS A 785 26.53 56.81 -20.53
N ALA A 786 27.61 57.36 -21.06
CA ALA A 786 27.84 58.81 -21.04
C ALA A 786 28.07 59.35 -22.47
N THR A 787 27.61 60.51 -22.72
CA THR A 787 27.88 61.32 -23.88
C THR A 787 29.19 62.09 -23.69
N PRO A 788 29.88 62.58 -24.77
CA PRO A 788 31.14 63.30 -24.65
C PRO A 788 31.07 64.51 -23.70
N ASP A 789 29.91 65.06 -23.48
CA ASP A 789 29.66 66.21 -22.54
C ASP A 789 29.54 65.80 -21.05
N GLY A 790 29.82 64.53 -20.72
CA GLY A 790 29.79 64.02 -19.35
C GLY A 790 28.40 63.83 -18.72
N LYS A 791 27.30 64.02 -19.49
CA LYS A 791 25.96 63.80 -19.00
C LYS A 791 25.58 62.31 -19.13
N SER A 792 25.22 61.69 -18.02
CA SER A 792 24.71 60.33 -18.00
C SER A 792 23.31 60.28 -18.66
N THR A 793 23.25 59.64 -19.82
CA THR A 793 22.01 59.41 -20.56
C THR A 793 21.78 57.91 -20.70
N PRO A 794 20.85 57.31 -19.94
CA PRO A 794 20.67 55.87 -19.88
C PRO A 794 20.28 55.21 -21.21
N PHE A 795 19.97 55.98 -22.25
CA PHE A 795 19.32 55.49 -23.50
C PHE A 795 20.18 55.72 -24.77
N ALA A 796 21.36 56.27 -24.65
CA ALA A 796 22.19 56.59 -25.83
C ALA A 796 23.09 55.44 -26.28
N CYS A 797 23.37 54.45 -25.46
CA CYS A 797 24.18 53.30 -25.70
C CYS A 797 23.36 52.02 -25.87
N SER A 798 23.66 51.22 -26.87
CA SER A 798 23.05 49.93 -27.12
C SER A 798 23.60 48.85 -26.17
N GLY A 799 22.75 48.10 -25.51
CA GLY A 799 23.08 46.98 -24.61
C GLY A 799 22.71 47.19 -23.16
N ALA A 800 22.86 46.18 -22.33
CA ALA A 800 22.44 46.17 -20.94
C ALA A 800 23.41 46.97 -20.01
N PRO A 801 22.90 47.83 -19.12
CA PRO A 801 23.69 48.54 -18.14
C PRO A 801 24.10 47.72 -16.93
N VAL A 802 23.48 46.57 -16.70
CA VAL A 802 23.74 45.66 -15.58
C VAL A 802 23.88 44.23 -16.08
N GLU A 803 24.85 43.53 -15.54
CA GLU A 803 25.07 42.10 -15.80
C GLU A 803 25.02 41.31 -14.50
N TYR A 804 24.49 40.11 -14.58
CA TYR A 804 24.28 39.19 -13.43
C TYR A 804 25.03 37.88 -13.71
N GLN A 805 25.65 37.30 -12.66
CA GLN A 805 26.29 36.00 -12.71
C GLN A 805 26.00 35.20 -11.46
N ASP A 806 25.76 33.90 -11.63
CA ASP A 806 25.63 32.96 -10.52
C ASP A 806 26.97 32.80 -9.79
N CYS A 807 26.91 32.69 -8.45
CA CYS A 807 28.08 32.48 -7.61
C CYS A 807 27.72 31.58 -6.41
N ASN A 808 28.74 30.98 -5.77
CA ASN A 808 28.61 30.12 -4.60
C ASN A 808 27.53 29.06 -4.78
N THR A 809 27.63 28.29 -5.88
CA THR A 809 26.63 27.28 -6.26
C THR A 809 26.68 26.03 -5.41
N GLN A 810 27.70 25.86 -4.57
CA GLN A 810 27.82 24.71 -3.66
C GLN A 810 26.73 24.75 -2.56
N PRO A 811 26.18 23.60 -2.16
CA PRO A 811 25.24 23.53 -1.05
C PRO A 811 25.92 23.91 0.28
N CYS A 812 25.15 24.44 1.21
CA CYS A 812 25.65 24.82 2.53
C CYS A 812 25.97 23.57 3.40
N PRO A 813 27.06 23.60 4.17
CA PRO A 813 27.36 22.54 5.13
C PRO A 813 26.26 22.38 6.18
N VAL A 814 25.86 21.16 6.45
CA VAL A 814 24.91 20.83 7.52
C VAL A 814 25.68 20.11 8.61
N LYS A 815 25.77 20.71 9.80
CA LYS A 815 26.37 20.07 10.98
C LYS A 815 25.48 18.97 11.52
N GLY A 816 26.06 17.81 11.78
CA GLY A 816 25.36 16.70 12.40
C GLY A 816 25.02 16.97 13.88
N ALA A 817 23.86 16.51 14.32
CA ALA A 817 23.49 16.49 15.73
C ALA A 817 22.94 15.11 16.13
N TRP A 818 23.13 14.77 17.41
CA TRP A 818 22.70 13.47 17.94
C TRP A 818 21.18 13.36 18.02
N SER A 819 20.66 12.21 17.65
CA SER A 819 19.31 11.81 18.01
C SER A 819 19.19 11.61 19.53
N CYS A 820 17.96 11.53 20.05
CA CYS A 820 17.76 11.07 21.41
C CYS A 820 18.22 9.60 21.54
N TRP A 821 18.67 9.21 22.73
CA TRP A 821 18.98 7.84 23.03
C TRP A 821 17.77 6.94 22.81
N SER A 822 18.00 5.75 22.26
CA SER A 822 17.00 4.67 22.21
C SER A 822 16.59 4.26 23.63
N SER A 823 15.50 3.53 23.74
CA SER A 823 15.25 2.74 24.94
C SER A 823 16.40 1.76 25.16
N TRP A 824 16.61 1.38 26.42
CA TRP A 824 17.53 0.32 26.77
C TRP A 824 17.08 -1.01 26.12
N SER A 825 18.04 -1.83 25.69
CA SER A 825 17.78 -3.21 25.25
C SER A 825 17.25 -4.05 26.43
N GLN A 826 16.84 -5.25 26.17
CA GLN A 826 16.61 -6.23 27.22
C GLN A 826 17.94 -6.56 27.91
N CYS A 827 17.88 -6.83 29.21
CA CYS A 827 19.06 -7.28 29.96
C CYS A 827 19.57 -8.62 29.38
N SER A 828 20.89 -8.76 29.29
CA SER A 828 21.52 -9.98 28.74
C SER A 828 21.29 -11.21 29.59
N THR A 829 20.92 -11.04 30.85
CA THR A 829 20.62 -12.14 31.79
C THR A 829 19.37 -11.81 32.60
N SER A 830 18.65 -12.84 33.02
CA SER A 830 17.46 -12.70 33.89
C SER A 830 17.83 -12.46 35.37
N CYS A 831 19.02 -12.82 35.78
CA CYS A 831 19.57 -12.68 37.15
C CYS A 831 21.08 -12.84 37.10
N GLY A 832 21.78 -12.61 38.23
CA GLY A 832 23.23 -12.82 38.36
C GLY A 832 24.10 -11.72 37.74
N GLY A 833 23.50 -10.59 37.33
CA GLY A 833 24.19 -9.47 36.75
C GLY A 833 24.37 -9.60 35.24
N GLY A 834 23.64 -8.83 34.50
CA GLY A 834 23.71 -8.68 33.04
C GLY A 834 24.02 -7.25 32.65
N HIS A 835 24.05 -7.02 31.34
CA HIS A 835 24.20 -5.70 30.74
C HIS A 835 23.02 -5.41 29.83
N TYR A 836 22.58 -4.16 29.80
CA TYR A 836 21.70 -3.63 28.76
C TYR A 836 22.36 -2.43 28.11
N GLN A 837 22.03 -2.20 26.88
CA GLN A 837 22.65 -1.21 26.02
C GLN A 837 21.62 -0.28 25.42
N ARG A 838 21.99 0.97 25.22
CA ARG A 838 21.21 1.90 24.40
C ARG A 838 22.11 2.58 23.38
N SER A 839 21.50 3.06 22.30
CA SER A 839 22.22 3.69 21.20
C SER A 839 21.56 4.99 20.76
N ARG A 840 22.31 5.82 20.09
CA ARG A 840 21.84 7.02 19.41
C ARG A 840 22.57 7.17 18.09
N THR A 841 21.99 7.90 17.16
CA THR A 841 22.54 8.11 15.84
C THR A 841 22.79 9.59 15.58
N CYS A 842 23.80 9.89 14.77
CA CYS A 842 24.08 11.25 14.34
C CYS A 842 23.18 11.59 13.13
N SER A 843 21.90 11.79 13.40
CA SER A 843 20.87 11.90 12.37
C SER A 843 19.81 12.99 12.60
N ASN A 844 20.03 13.87 13.56
CA ASN A 844 19.05 14.91 13.89
C ASN A 844 19.67 16.32 13.96
N PRO A 845 20.04 16.90 12.83
CA PRO A 845 20.08 16.36 11.47
C PRO A 845 21.32 15.49 11.18
N SER A 846 21.27 14.74 10.08
CA SER A 846 22.47 14.05 9.56
C SER A 846 23.45 15.07 8.98
N PRO A 847 24.76 14.91 9.23
CA PRO A 847 25.76 15.77 8.61
C PRO A 847 25.72 15.62 7.08
N ALA A 848 25.77 16.72 6.35
CA ALA A 848 25.75 16.75 4.90
C ALA A 848 26.68 17.87 4.37
N HIS A 849 27.12 17.72 3.15
CA HIS A 849 27.94 18.71 2.43
C HIS A 849 29.18 19.18 3.18
N SER A 850 29.95 18.24 3.74
CA SER A 850 31.14 18.50 4.57
C SER A 850 30.88 19.22 5.89
N GLY A 851 29.67 19.12 6.43
CA GLY A 851 29.36 19.55 7.78
C GLY A 851 29.95 18.63 8.84
N ASP A 852 30.24 19.17 10.01
CA ASP A 852 30.86 18.46 11.12
C ASP A 852 30.01 17.25 11.57
N ILE A 853 30.68 16.15 11.86
CA ILE A 853 30.06 14.94 12.44
C ILE A 853 29.82 15.13 13.93
N CYS A 854 28.88 14.35 14.50
CA CYS A 854 28.62 14.36 15.94
C CYS A 854 29.83 13.82 16.72
N ILE A 855 30.25 14.54 17.75
CA ILE A 855 31.35 14.13 18.65
C ILE A 855 30.75 13.46 19.89
N GLY A 856 31.29 12.31 20.31
CA GLY A 856 30.88 11.56 21.49
C GLY A 856 30.46 10.11 21.20
N LEU A 857 30.10 9.37 22.26
CA LEU A 857 29.72 7.96 22.17
C LEU A 857 28.32 7.79 21.57
N HIS A 858 28.18 6.81 20.69
CA HIS A 858 26.90 6.45 20.05
C HIS A 858 26.21 5.30 20.79
N THR A 859 26.89 4.61 21.66
CA THR A 859 26.38 3.53 22.52
C THR A 859 26.69 3.78 23.97
N GLU A 860 25.87 3.30 24.87
CA GLU A 860 26.03 3.36 26.31
C GLU A 860 25.54 2.03 26.91
N GLU A 861 26.31 1.49 27.86
CA GLU A 861 26.01 0.24 28.53
C GLU A 861 25.85 0.47 30.04
N ALA A 862 24.94 -0.29 30.64
CA ALA A 862 24.77 -0.28 32.10
C ALA A 862 24.42 -1.69 32.63
N LEU A 863 24.67 -1.92 33.90
CA LEU A 863 24.40 -3.20 34.57
C LEU A 863 22.89 -3.34 34.86
N CYS A 864 22.40 -4.56 34.75
CA CYS A 864 21.00 -4.92 35.01
C CYS A 864 20.91 -6.29 35.71
N ASN A 865 19.76 -6.56 36.32
CA ASN A 865 19.44 -7.84 36.96
C ASN A 865 20.57 -8.35 37.90
N ILE A 866 21.10 -7.47 38.73
CA ILE A 866 22.21 -7.74 39.63
C ILE A 866 21.84 -8.62 40.86
N HIS A 867 20.56 -9.00 40.99
CA HIS A 867 20.10 -9.93 42.00
C HIS A 867 20.58 -11.37 41.72
N GLU A 868 20.87 -12.13 42.73
CA GLU A 868 21.34 -13.52 42.60
C GLU A 868 20.24 -14.43 42.01
N CYS A 869 20.68 -15.43 41.22
CA CYS A 869 19.73 -16.41 40.65
C CYS A 869 19.35 -17.43 41.76
N GLU A 870 18.04 -17.68 41.92
CA GLU A 870 17.59 -18.75 42.84
C GLU A 870 18.01 -20.11 42.28
N GLY A 871 19.00 -20.77 42.96
CA GLY A 871 19.32 -22.15 42.66
C GLY A 871 20.77 -22.62 42.89
N GLU A 872 21.72 -21.74 43.15
CA GLU A 872 23.11 -22.22 43.47
C GLU A 872 23.58 -21.76 44.84
N LYS A 873 23.54 -22.69 45.79
CA LYS A 873 24.38 -22.58 47.03
C LYS A 873 25.82 -22.82 46.63
N ILE A 874 26.55 -21.77 46.29
CA ILE A 874 28.00 -21.79 46.18
C ILE A 874 28.58 -21.11 47.43
N THR A 875 29.43 -21.85 48.07
CA THR A 875 30.12 -21.52 49.33
C THR A 875 30.90 -20.22 49.23
N ASN A 876 30.71 -19.38 50.24
CA ASN A 876 31.20 -18.02 50.48
C ASN A 876 32.73 -17.81 50.44
N LEU A 877 33.51 -18.44 49.58
CA LEU A 877 34.97 -18.23 49.57
C LEU A 877 35.54 -17.61 48.29
N HIS A 878 34.74 -17.53 47.21
CA HIS A 878 35.20 -16.94 45.93
C HIS A 878 34.77 -15.49 45.70
N TYR A 879 33.76 -15.01 46.39
CA TYR A 879 33.23 -13.65 46.21
C TYR A 879 34.13 -12.55 46.82
N THR A 880 34.87 -12.87 47.86
CA THR A 880 35.75 -11.87 48.51
C THR A 880 37.00 -11.56 47.67
N LEU A 881 37.44 -12.46 46.83
CA LEU A 881 38.58 -12.27 45.92
C LEU A 881 38.24 -11.48 44.66
N CYS A 882 37.02 -11.60 44.12
CA CYS A 882 36.58 -10.85 42.94
C CYS A 882 36.27 -9.38 43.25
N LEU A 883 35.70 -9.07 44.43
CA LEU A 883 35.43 -7.70 44.84
C LEU A 883 36.75 -6.93 45.14
N ILE A 884 37.77 -7.59 45.66
CA ILE A 884 39.06 -6.97 45.88
C ILE A 884 39.79 -6.69 44.56
N HIS A 885 39.67 -7.55 43.59
CA HIS A 885 40.25 -7.31 42.25
C HIS A 885 39.54 -6.21 41.47
N TRP A 886 38.24 -6.00 41.68
CA TRP A 886 37.46 -4.92 41.07
C TRP A 886 37.73 -3.57 41.74
N PHE A 887 37.84 -3.54 43.08
CA PHE A 887 38.21 -2.33 43.82
C PHE A 887 39.64 -1.85 43.48
N ILE A 888 40.58 -2.74 43.26
CA ILE A 888 41.97 -2.40 42.87
C ILE A 888 42.03 -1.85 41.44
N ARG A 889 41.11 -2.27 40.53
CA ARG A 889 41.03 -1.71 39.16
C ARG A 889 40.39 -0.33 39.10
N VAL A 890 39.45 0.01 39.98
CA VAL A 890 38.79 1.33 40.03
C VAL A 890 39.72 2.35 40.69
N ILE A 891 40.54 2.00 41.65
CA ILE A 891 41.47 2.91 42.30
C ILE A 891 42.72 3.22 41.43
N HIS A 892 43.08 2.34 40.48
CA HIS A 892 44.21 2.58 39.56
C HIS A 892 43.83 3.38 38.29
N SER A 893 42.58 3.72 38.06
CA SER A 893 42.17 4.54 36.91
C SER A 893 42.07 6.05 37.17
N GLU A 894 42.28 6.51 38.43
CA GLU A 894 42.14 7.94 38.74
C GLU A 894 43.45 8.72 38.97
N ILE A 895 44.63 8.12 38.75
CA ILE A 895 45.85 8.90 38.78
C ILE A 895 46.73 8.58 37.56
N LYS A 896 46.64 9.42 36.48
CA LYS A 896 47.76 9.94 35.72
C LYS A 896 47.30 10.76 34.51
N PHE A 897 47.24 12.02 34.70
CA PHE A 897 47.54 12.99 33.65
C PHE A 897 49.05 13.19 33.59
N ASN A 898 49.69 12.86 32.47
CA ASN A 898 50.77 13.63 31.90
C ASN A 898 51.03 13.22 30.44
N PRO A 899 51.25 14.15 29.54
CA PRO A 899 51.32 13.92 28.09
C PRO A 899 52.78 13.65 27.67
N ASN A 900 52.94 12.70 26.80
CA ASN A 900 54.06 12.42 25.90
C ASN A 900 54.49 10.93 26.00
N CYS A 901 54.13 10.16 25.03
CA CYS A 901 55.02 9.37 24.19
C CYS A 901 54.27 8.39 23.32
N SER A 902 54.71 8.41 22.13
CA SER A 902 54.40 7.65 20.97
C SER A 902 54.49 6.12 21.14
N SER A 903 53.66 5.45 20.30
CA SER A 903 53.93 4.19 19.61
C SER A 903 53.99 2.87 20.39
N SER A 904 53.26 1.95 19.87
CA SER A 904 53.55 0.54 19.59
C SER A 904 52.57 -0.46 20.22
N THR A 905 51.72 -0.99 19.31
CA THR A 905 51.36 -2.41 19.11
C THR A 905 51.60 -3.36 20.32
N VAL A 906 50.58 -4.09 20.77
CA VAL A 906 50.53 -5.55 20.83
C VAL A 906 49.12 -6.07 21.10
N ILE A 907 48.79 -7.08 20.39
CA ILE A 907 47.67 -8.02 20.36
C ILE A 907 47.61 -8.78 21.71
N VAL A 908 46.42 -8.91 22.29
CA VAL A 908 45.76 -10.18 22.66
C VAL A 908 44.25 -9.92 22.82
#